data_91ed2bb2aa8aeb3c0a396d39ecfac93d
#
_entry.id   91ed2bb2aa8aeb3c0a396d39ecfac93d
#
_cell.length_a   1.000
_cell.length_b   1.000
_cell.length_c   1.000
_cell.angle_alpha   90.00
_cell.angle_beta   90.00
_cell.angle_gamma   90.00
#
_symmetry.space_group_name_H-M   'P 1'
#
loop_
_entity.id
_entity.type
_entity.pdbx_description
1 polymer ?
#
loop_
_entity_poly.entity_id
_entity_poly.type
_entity_poly.pdbx_seq_one_letter_code
_entity_poly.pdbx_strand_id
1 'polypeptide(L)'
;MKKLILFLFLACMLLGQGAIAQKSTDLSTKLPVNPDVKIGTLNNGLKYYIRYNHKPEKKVELRLAVNAGAILEEDNQQGLAHFMEHMNFNGLKHFPNNELVHYLQSIGVGFGNDLNAYTGFDETVYILPVPSDDPEKLDKAFTVLADWSGAALLDPDEIEKERGVILAESRLGKGADDRMMKKWLPAMFNGSKYASRLPIGKDSIISSFDPSLLGQFYHDWYRPGLQAVIVVGDMPVADAERMIKEKFSGFKNPSTPRQRPVTVDVKPFEKNRAMVLSDEEANRISISLSGSAHPRNPVVTVGDYRKNIVEGLCFSMLSARFEELKNTSTPPFVYAYAYVGGGWARGFESYTGGAMCGVSEIQKAVEALVVESMRVKKFGFTTDELSRAKATLLSDYERQYNERDKTESGRLTNELVSNFFVQDAIPGIEWEYNYVKDHIAEIALNDFDAIRAKIDIDETFFAFITAKSQPGLPSDEQLKSWIESSLKQAVEPYTENKVASSLLDKVPVAGKIINTEKNEKLGTTTFTLSNKVKVCIKPTDFKNDEILLIGSRYGGFSLYTGADYQSAQYSNNVVEEMGYGNFSNSDLNKYLSGKIASVTPVVDDYTESVSGSSNIKDMETMFQLLFLKCSWPRRDETAFQSFVSRSKQQLESLKQNPQYLFMDSAYNSLYQGNERAHLIESASDYDKINLDHAIDYYIQRLGNPSGMYYTIIGSFTEAQIIPLIETYIGGLVPTEINTQIRDLGLYPKTGNATFTLKKGSESQAILMHYITGKSPFNPDDNFMLGQLNAVINNKIVDTIREKMSAIYGGGCGGSLKKYPREEFMIQSTFPCSPDNIEKVNTAFMELIESTKVTGGITETDLQKVREPALERNKVNLKKNDYWLNAMQNAYLLGTDPERILTMDQRLKTLTPEQLVLTARKFYSGTNIFKAVWLPEIVK
;
A
#
# COMPACT_ATOMS: atom_id res chain seq x y z
N MET A 1 -13.28 58.38 -49.68
CA MET A 1 -12.30 57.48 -49.01
C MET A 1 -12.59 57.20 -47.52
N LYS A 2 -13.00 58.15 -46.67
CA LYS A 2 -13.33 57.90 -45.25
C LYS A 2 -14.53 57.00 -44.99
N LYS A 3 -15.54 56.96 -45.86
CA LYS A 3 -16.70 56.02 -45.68
C LYS A 3 -16.47 54.60 -46.18
N LEU A 4 -15.48 54.36 -46.99
CA LEU A 4 -15.09 53.04 -47.48
C LEU A 4 -14.22 52.30 -46.49
N ILE A 5 -13.36 53.02 -45.74
CA ILE A 5 -12.52 52.47 -44.66
C ILE A 5 -13.34 52.06 -43.45
N LEU A 6 -14.44 52.79 -43.15
CA LEU A 6 -15.33 52.46 -42.02
C LEU A 6 -16.16 51.15 -42.28
N PHE A 7 -16.49 50.90 -43.55
CA PHE A 7 -17.20 49.67 -43.94
C PHE A 7 -16.28 48.43 -43.98
N LEU A 8 -15.00 48.62 -44.30
CA LEU A 8 -14.02 47.54 -44.23
C LEU A 8 -13.63 47.18 -42.77
N PHE A 9 -13.61 48.17 -41.86
CA PHE A 9 -13.38 47.93 -40.44
C PHE A 9 -14.57 47.26 -39.76
N LEU A 10 -15.80 47.53 -40.11
CA LEU A 10 -16.98 46.85 -39.61
C LEU A 10 -17.16 45.46 -40.21
N ALA A 11 -16.73 45.21 -41.44
CA ALA A 11 -16.71 43.89 -42.05
C ALA A 11 -15.63 42.97 -41.48
N CYS A 12 -14.46 43.53 -41.09
CA CYS A 12 -13.42 42.79 -40.39
C CYS A 12 -13.77 42.48 -38.92
N MET A 13 -14.59 43.30 -38.23
CA MET A 13 -15.12 42.98 -36.92
C MET A 13 -16.25 41.93 -36.93
N LEU A 14 -16.95 41.77 -38.05
CA LEU A 14 -18.00 40.73 -38.21
C LEU A 14 -17.45 39.40 -38.70
N LEU A 15 -16.18 39.34 -39.21
CA LEU A 15 -15.52 38.12 -39.61
C LEU A 15 -14.59 37.54 -38.51
N GLY A 16 -14.41 38.25 -37.41
CA GLY A 16 -13.55 37.84 -36.28
C GLY A 16 -14.27 37.11 -35.15
N GLN A 17 -15.58 36.91 -35.24
CA GLN A 17 -16.31 35.98 -34.37
C GLN A 17 -16.57 34.68 -35.11
N GLY A 18 -15.50 34.00 -35.50
CA GLY A 18 -15.51 32.58 -35.62
C GLY A 18 -15.78 32.03 -34.22
N ALA A 19 -17.03 31.91 -33.84
CA ALA A 19 -17.40 31.07 -32.75
C ALA A 19 -16.74 29.73 -33.01
N ILE A 20 -15.71 29.38 -32.25
CA ILE A 20 -15.34 28.00 -32.01
C ILE A 20 -16.66 27.46 -31.43
N ALA A 21 -17.47 26.87 -32.28
CA ALA A 21 -18.60 26.07 -31.83
C ALA A 21 -17.99 24.94 -31.04
N GLN A 22 -17.89 25.14 -29.73
CA GLN A 22 -17.55 24.08 -28.78
C GLN A 22 -18.58 23.00 -29.08
N LYS A 23 -18.16 21.93 -29.75
CA LYS A 23 -18.99 20.76 -29.96
C LYS A 23 -19.44 20.32 -28.59
N SER A 24 -20.66 20.62 -28.21
CA SER A 24 -21.25 20.08 -26.99
C SER A 24 -21.13 18.56 -27.10
N THR A 25 -20.26 17.97 -26.29
CA THR A 25 -20.10 16.53 -26.27
C THR A 25 -21.43 15.91 -25.87
N ASP A 26 -21.98 15.06 -26.74
CA ASP A 26 -23.21 14.35 -26.41
C ASP A 26 -22.95 13.39 -25.27
N LEU A 27 -23.46 13.70 -24.08
CA LEU A 27 -23.29 12.93 -22.86
C LEU A 27 -23.87 11.50 -22.95
N SER A 28 -24.79 11.25 -23.92
CA SER A 28 -25.32 9.89 -24.16
C SER A 28 -24.38 9.01 -25.00
N THR A 29 -23.33 9.59 -25.56
CA THR A 29 -22.32 8.86 -26.33
C THR A 29 -21.67 7.77 -25.49
N LYS A 30 -21.63 6.54 -26.01
CA LYS A 30 -20.91 5.43 -25.34
C LYS A 30 -19.42 5.72 -25.29
N LEU A 31 -18.81 5.37 -24.17
CA LEU A 31 -17.36 5.40 -24.01
C LEU A 31 -16.71 4.41 -25.01
N PRO A 32 -15.58 4.77 -25.60
CA PRO A 32 -14.85 3.84 -26.43
C PRO A 32 -14.24 2.70 -25.60
N VAL A 33 -13.90 1.63 -26.25
CA VAL A 33 -12.98 0.62 -25.71
C VAL A 33 -11.55 1.04 -26.09
N ASN A 34 -10.63 0.92 -25.16
CA ASN A 34 -9.21 1.19 -25.42
C ASN A 34 -8.75 0.38 -26.67
N PRO A 35 -8.24 1.04 -27.73
CA PRO A 35 -7.85 0.36 -28.98
C PRO A 35 -6.73 -0.67 -28.79
N ASP A 36 -5.94 -0.57 -27.72
CA ASP A 36 -4.88 -1.53 -27.39
C ASP A 36 -5.40 -2.82 -26.77
N VAL A 37 -6.69 -2.88 -26.42
CA VAL A 37 -7.31 -4.05 -25.76
C VAL A 37 -8.14 -4.83 -26.76
N LYS A 38 -7.74 -6.08 -27.00
CA LYS A 38 -8.56 -7.04 -27.74
C LYS A 38 -9.47 -7.79 -26.79
N ILE A 39 -10.78 -7.66 -27.00
CA ILE A 39 -11.80 -8.41 -26.26
C ILE A 39 -12.41 -9.46 -27.18
N GLY A 40 -12.60 -10.67 -26.69
CA GLY A 40 -13.27 -11.72 -27.41
C GLY A 40 -14.04 -12.68 -26.51
N THR A 41 -14.83 -13.56 -27.15
CA THR A 41 -15.57 -14.61 -26.45
C THR A 41 -15.45 -15.90 -27.25
N LEU A 42 -15.09 -17.00 -26.56
CA LEU A 42 -15.05 -18.32 -27.17
C LEU A 42 -16.47 -18.87 -27.35
N ASN A 43 -16.64 -19.90 -28.21
CA ASN A 43 -17.95 -20.51 -28.45
C ASN A 43 -18.60 -21.12 -27.20
N ASN A 44 -17.80 -21.43 -26.18
CA ASN A 44 -18.28 -21.94 -24.90
C ASN A 44 -18.66 -20.84 -23.92
N GLY A 45 -18.56 -19.56 -24.32
CA GLY A 45 -18.92 -18.39 -23.49
C GLY A 45 -17.79 -17.80 -22.65
N LEU A 46 -16.59 -18.40 -22.63
CA LEU A 46 -15.44 -17.83 -21.93
C LEU A 46 -15.02 -16.52 -22.61
N LYS A 47 -14.92 -15.45 -21.81
CA LYS A 47 -14.40 -14.16 -22.28
C LYS A 47 -12.88 -14.12 -22.23
N TYR A 48 -12.26 -13.29 -23.06
CA TYR A 48 -10.85 -13.00 -22.94
C TYR A 48 -10.54 -11.55 -23.25
N TYR A 49 -9.50 -11.04 -22.59
CA TYR A 49 -8.94 -9.71 -22.76
C TYR A 49 -7.45 -9.86 -23.03
N ILE A 50 -6.95 -9.23 -24.08
CA ILE A 50 -5.54 -9.28 -24.43
C ILE A 50 -5.05 -7.87 -24.71
N ARG A 51 -3.94 -7.48 -24.06
CA ARG A 51 -3.26 -6.22 -24.29
C ARG A 51 -1.76 -6.45 -24.39
N TYR A 52 -1.16 -6.00 -25.49
CA TYR A 52 0.29 -5.91 -25.57
C TYR A 52 0.79 -4.81 -24.65
N ASN A 53 1.82 -5.07 -23.85
CA ASN A 53 2.49 -4.10 -23.00
C ASN A 53 3.95 -4.51 -22.77
N HIS A 54 4.89 -3.62 -23.07
CA HIS A 54 6.32 -3.91 -22.99
C HIS A 54 6.93 -3.77 -21.60
N LYS A 55 6.15 -3.50 -20.56
CA LYS A 55 6.64 -3.29 -19.18
C LYS A 55 5.97 -4.24 -18.17
N PRO A 56 6.80 -5.04 -17.46
CA PRO A 56 8.23 -5.33 -17.67
C PRO A 56 8.48 -6.07 -18.98
N GLU A 57 9.67 -5.84 -19.57
CA GLU A 57 10.09 -6.56 -20.78
C GLU A 57 10.14 -8.06 -20.51
N LYS A 58 9.76 -8.85 -21.52
CA LYS A 58 9.82 -10.32 -21.51
C LYS A 58 9.00 -10.94 -20.37
N LYS A 59 7.95 -10.26 -19.92
CA LYS A 59 7.00 -10.76 -18.92
C LYS A 59 5.57 -10.57 -19.41
N VAL A 60 4.70 -11.49 -18.99
CA VAL A 60 3.26 -11.44 -19.21
C VAL A 60 2.53 -11.69 -17.89
N GLU A 61 1.53 -10.88 -17.65
CA GLU A 61 0.59 -11.02 -16.55
C GLU A 61 -0.62 -11.81 -17.05
N LEU A 62 -0.84 -12.96 -16.46
CA LEU A 62 -1.98 -13.81 -16.72
C LEU A 62 -2.94 -13.76 -15.54
N ARG A 63 -4.23 -13.60 -15.82
CA ARG A 63 -5.28 -13.68 -14.81
C ARG A 63 -6.38 -14.64 -15.28
N LEU A 64 -6.87 -15.45 -14.35
CA LEU A 64 -8.16 -16.11 -14.51
C LEU A 64 -9.14 -15.42 -13.54
N ALA A 65 -10.12 -14.74 -14.10
CA ALA A 65 -11.19 -14.11 -13.33
C ALA A 65 -12.42 -15.01 -13.38
N VAL A 66 -12.88 -15.44 -12.21
CA VAL A 66 -14.06 -16.30 -12.04
C VAL A 66 -15.15 -15.48 -11.36
N ASN A 67 -16.29 -15.32 -12.03
CA ASN A 67 -17.46 -14.58 -11.52
C ASN A 67 -18.24 -15.43 -10.52
N ALA A 68 -17.53 -15.94 -9.50
CA ALA A 68 -18.04 -16.74 -8.40
C ALA A 68 -17.23 -16.45 -7.14
N GLY A 69 -17.91 -16.29 -6.03
CA GLY A 69 -17.36 -16.04 -4.71
C GLY A 69 -18.32 -16.50 -3.63
N ALA A 70 -18.08 -16.10 -2.40
CA ALA A 70 -18.79 -16.58 -1.21
C ALA A 70 -20.31 -16.32 -1.26
N ILE A 71 -20.77 -15.31 -1.98
CA ILE A 71 -22.21 -14.97 -2.09
C ILE A 71 -23.03 -16.08 -2.76
N LEU A 72 -22.38 -16.96 -3.54
CA LEU A 72 -23.04 -18.06 -4.24
C LEU A 72 -23.13 -19.35 -3.41
N GLU A 73 -22.46 -19.39 -2.25
CA GLU A 73 -22.48 -20.55 -1.35
C GLU A 73 -23.87 -20.82 -0.77
N GLU A 74 -24.19 -22.08 -0.57
CA GLU A 74 -25.33 -22.48 0.25
C GLU A 74 -24.95 -22.43 1.75
N ASP A 75 -25.95 -22.62 2.64
CA ASP A 75 -25.70 -22.52 4.09
C ASP A 75 -24.70 -23.56 4.60
N ASN A 76 -24.61 -24.72 3.97
CA ASN A 76 -23.64 -25.79 4.28
C ASN A 76 -22.33 -25.68 3.48
N GLN A 77 -22.15 -24.62 2.69
CA GLN A 77 -20.98 -24.39 1.84
C GLN A 77 -20.17 -23.17 2.27
N GLN A 78 -20.49 -22.52 3.41
CA GLN A 78 -19.83 -21.26 3.81
C GLN A 78 -18.33 -21.46 4.04
N GLY A 79 -17.52 -20.85 3.17
CA GLY A 79 -16.08 -20.95 3.08
C GLY A 79 -15.58 -21.82 1.92
N LEU A 80 -16.46 -22.48 1.16
CA LEU A 80 -16.02 -23.36 0.07
C LEU A 80 -15.56 -22.60 -1.17
N ALA A 81 -15.99 -21.36 -1.38
CA ALA A 81 -15.45 -20.53 -2.44
C ALA A 81 -13.94 -20.23 -2.21
N HIS A 82 -13.58 -19.89 -1.00
CA HIS A 82 -12.19 -19.68 -0.59
C HIS A 82 -11.41 -20.99 -0.54
N PHE A 83 -12.02 -22.04 -0.04
CA PHE A 83 -11.41 -23.37 -0.06
C PHE A 83 -11.08 -23.84 -1.48
N MET A 84 -11.95 -23.54 -2.45
CA MET A 84 -11.72 -23.87 -3.86
C MET A 84 -10.53 -23.09 -4.44
N GLU A 85 -10.34 -21.84 -4.00
CA GLU A 85 -9.15 -21.08 -4.35
C GLU A 85 -7.87 -21.81 -3.95
N HIS A 86 -7.78 -22.28 -2.69
CA HIS A 86 -6.64 -23.03 -2.17
C HIS A 86 -6.43 -24.34 -2.94
N MET A 87 -7.50 -25.07 -3.23
CA MET A 87 -7.39 -26.36 -3.93
C MET A 87 -6.87 -26.22 -5.36
N ASN A 88 -6.99 -25.05 -5.97
CA ASN A 88 -6.36 -24.79 -7.27
C ASN A 88 -4.83 -24.70 -7.20
N PHE A 89 -4.24 -24.63 -6.01
CA PHE A 89 -2.79 -24.78 -5.80
C PHE A 89 -2.39 -26.18 -5.34
N ASN A 90 -3.34 -27.01 -4.91
CA ASN A 90 -3.14 -28.31 -4.29
C ASN A 90 -3.63 -29.49 -5.16
N GLY A 91 -3.27 -29.48 -6.42
CA GLY A 91 -3.51 -30.59 -7.33
C GLY A 91 -4.36 -30.20 -8.55
N LEU A 92 -3.68 -30.13 -9.68
CA LEU A 92 -4.25 -29.90 -11.00
C LEU A 92 -3.99 -31.11 -11.89
N LYS A 93 -4.77 -31.25 -12.96
CA LYS A 93 -4.65 -32.37 -13.91
C LYS A 93 -3.23 -32.57 -14.43
N HIS A 94 -2.53 -31.47 -14.77
CA HIS A 94 -1.17 -31.54 -15.30
C HIS A 94 -0.09 -31.24 -14.27
N PHE A 95 -0.47 -30.88 -13.04
CA PHE A 95 0.42 -30.57 -11.91
C PHE A 95 -0.18 -31.17 -10.63
N PRO A 96 -0.10 -32.50 -10.43
CA PRO A 96 -0.66 -33.17 -9.25
C PRO A 96 0.07 -32.73 -7.97
N ASN A 97 -0.63 -32.75 -6.86
CA ASN A 97 -0.14 -32.35 -5.54
C ASN A 97 0.47 -30.92 -5.57
N ASN A 98 1.64 -30.71 -4.96
CA ASN A 98 2.35 -29.44 -4.93
C ASN A 98 3.29 -29.20 -6.13
N GLU A 99 3.17 -29.96 -7.21
CA GLU A 99 4.03 -29.81 -8.38
C GLU A 99 3.90 -28.44 -9.06
N LEU A 100 2.73 -27.83 -8.99
CA LEU A 100 2.49 -26.49 -9.52
C LEU A 100 3.43 -25.44 -8.90
N VAL A 101 3.44 -25.37 -7.57
CA VAL A 101 4.25 -24.37 -6.82
C VAL A 101 5.74 -24.59 -7.09
N HIS A 102 6.19 -25.85 -7.07
CA HIS A 102 7.58 -26.21 -7.36
C HIS A 102 7.99 -25.84 -8.79
N TYR A 103 7.11 -26.10 -9.76
CA TYR A 103 7.35 -25.75 -11.15
C TYR A 103 7.47 -24.23 -11.33
N LEU A 104 6.54 -23.46 -10.79
CA LEU A 104 6.52 -22.00 -10.91
C LEU A 104 7.75 -21.36 -10.27
N GLN A 105 8.15 -21.81 -9.09
CA GLN A 105 9.41 -21.38 -8.47
C GLN A 105 10.63 -21.67 -9.35
N SER A 106 10.67 -22.84 -10.01
CA SER A 106 11.79 -23.22 -10.88
C SER A 106 11.94 -22.35 -12.12
N ILE A 107 10.88 -21.65 -12.53
CA ILE A 107 10.85 -20.74 -13.69
C ILE A 107 10.92 -19.25 -13.32
N GLY A 108 11.14 -18.94 -12.03
CA GLY A 108 11.32 -17.58 -11.58
C GLY A 108 10.09 -16.88 -11.01
N VAL A 109 9.00 -17.61 -10.75
CA VAL A 109 7.77 -17.09 -10.12
C VAL A 109 7.81 -17.40 -8.63
N GLY A 110 7.87 -16.36 -7.79
CA GLY A 110 7.89 -16.51 -6.33
C GLY A 110 6.49 -16.74 -5.77
N PHE A 111 6.33 -17.77 -4.90
CA PHE A 111 5.06 -18.01 -4.22
C PHE A 111 4.76 -16.90 -3.19
N GLY A 112 3.53 -16.40 -3.18
CA GLY A 112 3.06 -15.33 -2.29
C GLY A 112 3.39 -13.91 -2.78
N ASN A 113 4.56 -13.67 -3.35
CA ASN A 113 4.93 -12.35 -3.89
C ASN A 113 4.46 -12.14 -5.34
N ASP A 114 4.55 -13.17 -6.16
CA ASP A 114 4.20 -13.12 -7.59
C ASP A 114 2.95 -13.97 -7.86
N LEU A 115 3.00 -15.25 -7.52
CA LEU A 115 1.86 -16.18 -7.60
C LEU A 115 0.91 -15.92 -6.44
N ASN A 116 -0.33 -15.55 -6.74
CA ASN A 116 -1.34 -15.25 -5.73
C ASN A 116 -2.75 -15.52 -6.27
N ALA A 117 -3.74 -15.48 -5.38
CA ALA A 117 -5.15 -15.44 -5.71
C ALA A 117 -5.92 -14.70 -4.62
N TYR A 118 -7.17 -14.39 -4.85
CA TYR A 118 -8.07 -13.88 -3.82
C TYR A 118 -9.51 -14.28 -4.11
N THR A 119 -10.27 -14.50 -3.05
CA THR A 119 -11.71 -14.76 -3.07
C THR A 119 -12.44 -13.63 -2.36
N GLY A 120 -13.36 -12.98 -3.07
CA GLY A 120 -14.28 -11.99 -2.55
C GLY A 120 -15.68 -12.56 -2.31
N PHE A 121 -16.62 -11.67 -2.03
CA PHE A 121 -18.03 -12.08 -1.99
C PHE A 121 -18.52 -12.53 -3.36
N ASP A 122 -18.14 -11.87 -4.42
CA ASP A 122 -18.72 -12.04 -5.75
C ASP A 122 -17.77 -12.66 -6.78
N GLU A 123 -16.49 -12.74 -6.50
CA GLU A 123 -15.45 -13.18 -7.44
C GLU A 123 -14.33 -13.95 -6.77
N THR A 124 -13.62 -14.71 -7.62
CA THR A 124 -12.30 -15.29 -7.34
C THR A 124 -11.37 -14.96 -8.50
N VAL A 125 -10.17 -14.52 -8.22
CA VAL A 125 -9.16 -14.16 -9.24
C VAL A 125 -7.84 -14.83 -8.93
N TYR A 126 -7.30 -15.53 -9.93
CA TYR A 126 -5.98 -16.15 -9.89
C TYR A 126 -4.98 -15.30 -10.67
N ILE A 127 -3.78 -15.13 -10.14
CA ILE A 127 -2.74 -14.20 -10.59
C ILE A 127 -1.48 -14.99 -10.91
N LEU A 128 -0.99 -14.88 -12.16
CA LEU A 128 0.17 -15.63 -12.63
C LEU A 128 1.04 -14.77 -13.55
N PRO A 129 2.02 -14.04 -13.01
CA PRO A 129 3.05 -13.40 -13.83
C PRO A 129 4.12 -14.42 -14.23
N VAL A 130 4.46 -14.48 -15.52
CA VAL A 130 5.46 -15.42 -16.01
C VAL A 130 6.39 -14.78 -17.03
N PRO A 131 7.63 -15.30 -17.22
CA PRO A 131 8.48 -14.94 -18.34
C PRO A 131 7.81 -15.25 -19.68
N SER A 132 7.95 -14.36 -20.68
CA SER A 132 7.39 -14.54 -22.03
C SER A 132 8.44 -14.84 -23.11
N ASP A 133 9.72 -14.89 -22.75
CA ASP A 133 10.84 -15.15 -23.65
C ASP A 133 11.17 -16.65 -23.83
N ASP A 134 10.46 -17.53 -23.14
CA ASP A 134 10.58 -18.98 -23.21
C ASP A 134 9.24 -19.61 -23.62
N PRO A 135 9.08 -20.11 -24.87
CA PRO A 135 7.82 -20.64 -25.36
C PRO A 135 7.30 -21.85 -24.57
N GLU A 136 8.20 -22.70 -24.00
CA GLU A 136 7.80 -23.86 -23.21
C GLU A 136 7.21 -23.43 -21.87
N LYS A 137 7.85 -22.48 -21.20
CA LYS A 137 7.36 -21.90 -19.93
C LYS A 137 6.01 -21.23 -20.14
N LEU A 138 5.87 -20.52 -21.25
CA LEU A 138 4.65 -19.81 -21.59
C LEU A 138 3.49 -20.79 -21.88
N ASP A 139 3.73 -21.86 -22.65
CA ASP A 139 2.73 -22.90 -22.91
C ASP A 139 2.24 -23.58 -21.61
N LYS A 140 3.18 -23.91 -20.72
CA LYS A 140 2.85 -24.48 -19.41
C LYS A 140 2.06 -23.50 -18.54
N ALA A 141 2.37 -22.19 -18.57
CA ALA A 141 1.61 -21.18 -17.83
C ALA A 141 0.16 -21.07 -18.31
N PHE A 142 -0.08 -21.12 -19.62
CA PHE A 142 -1.45 -21.21 -20.16
C PHE A 142 -2.14 -22.53 -19.80
N THR A 143 -1.39 -23.61 -19.66
CA THR A 143 -1.92 -24.90 -19.17
C THR A 143 -2.35 -24.78 -17.71
N VAL A 144 -1.57 -24.09 -16.85
CA VAL A 144 -1.95 -23.80 -15.45
C VAL A 144 -3.26 -23.02 -15.39
N LEU A 145 -3.39 -21.94 -16.20
CA LEU A 145 -4.64 -21.18 -16.26
C LEU A 145 -5.83 -22.03 -16.68
N ALA A 146 -5.64 -22.90 -17.66
CA ALA A 146 -6.67 -23.80 -18.14
C ALA A 146 -7.07 -24.83 -17.06
N ASP A 147 -6.09 -25.39 -16.35
CA ASP A 147 -6.36 -26.31 -15.25
C ASP A 147 -7.11 -25.62 -14.10
N TRP A 148 -6.74 -24.40 -13.73
CA TRP A 148 -7.51 -23.60 -12.75
C TRP A 148 -8.95 -23.37 -13.19
N SER A 149 -9.17 -23.19 -14.51
CA SER A 149 -10.50 -22.93 -15.07
C SER A 149 -11.47 -24.11 -14.95
N GLY A 150 -10.97 -25.34 -15.03
CA GLY A 150 -11.88 -26.47 -15.12
C GLY A 150 -11.25 -27.87 -14.96
N ALA A 151 -10.04 -27.97 -14.36
CA ALA A 151 -9.33 -29.25 -14.24
C ALA A 151 -8.62 -29.43 -12.88
N ALA A 152 -9.16 -28.85 -11.80
CA ALA A 152 -8.75 -29.16 -10.43
C ALA A 152 -9.10 -30.61 -10.09
N LEU A 153 -8.19 -31.30 -9.39
CA LEU A 153 -8.38 -32.72 -9.05
C LEU A 153 -9.29 -32.93 -7.84
N LEU A 154 -9.29 -32.01 -6.89
CA LEU A 154 -10.04 -32.07 -5.63
C LEU A 154 -9.82 -33.38 -4.88
N ASP A 155 -8.55 -33.79 -4.77
CA ASP A 155 -8.17 -35.02 -4.08
C ASP A 155 -8.62 -34.99 -2.61
N PRO A 156 -9.34 -35.97 -2.08
CA PRO A 156 -9.81 -36.00 -0.70
C PRO A 156 -8.69 -35.87 0.33
N ASP A 157 -7.53 -36.51 0.09
CA ASP A 157 -6.40 -36.44 1.01
C ASP A 157 -5.79 -35.02 1.06
N GLU A 158 -5.74 -34.32 -0.08
CA GLU A 158 -5.27 -32.92 -0.13
C GLU A 158 -6.32 -31.98 0.49
N ILE A 159 -7.62 -32.24 0.30
CA ILE A 159 -8.69 -31.46 1.00
C ILE A 159 -8.52 -31.58 2.51
N GLU A 160 -8.30 -32.79 3.04
CA GLU A 160 -8.13 -32.97 4.49
C GLU A 160 -6.88 -32.23 5.03
N LYS A 161 -5.78 -32.20 4.30
CA LYS A 161 -4.59 -31.41 4.67
C LYS A 161 -4.89 -29.90 4.67
N GLU A 162 -5.57 -29.41 3.64
CA GLU A 162 -5.83 -27.98 3.45
C GLU A 162 -6.81 -27.41 4.49
N ARG A 163 -7.69 -28.24 5.09
CA ARG A 163 -8.54 -27.81 6.22
C ARG A 163 -7.72 -27.18 7.34
N GLY A 164 -6.58 -27.78 7.68
CA GLY A 164 -5.69 -27.26 8.72
C GLY A 164 -5.12 -25.90 8.38
N VAL A 165 -4.74 -25.68 7.13
CA VAL A 165 -4.19 -24.43 6.63
C VAL A 165 -5.23 -23.29 6.67
N ILE A 166 -6.44 -23.55 6.14
CA ILE A 166 -7.53 -22.55 6.14
C ILE A 166 -8.02 -22.23 7.56
N LEU A 167 -8.11 -23.23 8.44
CA LEU A 167 -8.43 -22.98 9.84
C LEU A 167 -7.33 -22.18 10.57
N ALA A 168 -6.06 -22.35 10.18
CA ALA A 168 -4.97 -21.54 10.69
C ALA A 168 -5.08 -20.09 10.19
N GLU A 169 -5.44 -19.88 8.92
CA GLU A 169 -5.72 -18.56 8.37
C GLU A 169 -6.92 -17.89 9.05
N SER A 170 -8.05 -18.59 9.16
CA SER A 170 -9.24 -18.12 9.88
C SER A 170 -8.87 -17.65 11.29
N ARG A 171 -8.00 -18.38 11.98
CA ARG A 171 -7.54 -18.04 13.32
C ARG A 171 -6.79 -16.71 13.34
N LEU A 172 -5.96 -16.40 12.34
CA LEU A 172 -5.23 -15.14 12.26
C LEU A 172 -6.15 -13.93 12.11
N GLY A 173 -7.31 -14.10 11.45
CA GLY A 173 -8.31 -13.05 11.29
C GLY A 173 -9.19 -12.81 12.52
N LYS A 174 -9.15 -13.68 13.54
CA LYS A 174 -9.95 -13.51 14.77
C LYS A 174 -9.40 -12.44 15.69
N GLY A 175 -10.29 -11.81 16.45
CA GLY A 175 -9.95 -10.75 17.39
C GLY A 175 -11.14 -9.84 17.65
N ALA A 176 -10.89 -8.71 18.31
CA ALA A 176 -11.90 -7.73 18.66
C ALA A 176 -12.69 -7.23 17.44
N ASP A 177 -11.97 -6.87 16.37
CA ASP A 177 -12.59 -6.37 15.14
C ASP A 177 -13.52 -7.41 14.49
N ASP A 178 -13.12 -8.69 14.44
CA ASP A 178 -13.95 -9.78 13.91
C ASP A 178 -15.21 -10.00 14.77
N ARG A 179 -15.03 -10.02 16.11
CA ARG A 179 -16.17 -10.19 17.03
C ARG A 179 -17.18 -9.05 16.93
N MET A 180 -16.72 -7.81 16.78
CA MET A 180 -17.57 -6.65 16.60
C MET A 180 -18.18 -6.59 15.19
N MET A 181 -17.41 -6.93 14.15
CA MET A 181 -17.89 -7.00 12.76
C MET A 181 -19.05 -7.97 12.62
N LYS A 182 -19.00 -9.15 13.19
CA LYS A 182 -20.11 -10.13 13.19
C LYS A 182 -21.40 -9.60 13.81
N LYS A 183 -21.33 -8.51 14.63
CA LYS A 183 -22.50 -7.87 15.24
C LYS A 183 -23.07 -6.76 14.35
N TRP A 184 -22.21 -5.90 13.76
CA TRP A 184 -22.70 -4.78 12.96
C TRP A 184 -23.03 -5.17 11.49
N LEU A 185 -22.34 -6.16 10.92
CA LEU A 185 -22.51 -6.58 9.55
C LEU A 185 -23.96 -6.96 9.17
N PRO A 186 -24.69 -7.75 9.98
CA PRO A 186 -26.10 -8.05 9.72
C PRO A 186 -27.01 -6.80 9.70
N ALA A 187 -26.67 -5.80 10.49
CA ALA A 187 -27.41 -4.54 10.54
C ALA A 187 -27.14 -3.67 9.31
N MET A 188 -25.87 -3.60 8.88
CA MET A 188 -25.46 -2.83 7.70
C MET A 188 -26.06 -3.39 6.42
N PHE A 189 -26.06 -4.70 6.25
CA PHE A 189 -26.60 -5.35 5.05
C PHE A 189 -28.10 -5.69 5.14
N ASN A 190 -28.77 -5.25 6.20
CA ASN A 190 -30.23 -5.26 6.37
C ASN A 190 -30.91 -6.57 5.89
N GLY A 191 -30.35 -7.73 6.35
CA GLY A 191 -30.86 -9.06 6.03
C GLY A 191 -30.49 -9.60 4.64
N SER A 192 -29.63 -8.91 3.89
CA SER A 192 -29.06 -9.46 2.66
C SER A 192 -28.17 -10.66 2.94
N LYS A 193 -28.00 -11.52 1.95
CA LYS A 193 -27.09 -12.67 1.99
C LYS A 193 -25.61 -12.27 2.27
N TYR A 194 -25.20 -11.06 1.91
CA TYR A 194 -23.87 -10.52 2.26
C TYR A 194 -23.59 -10.52 3.77
N ALA A 195 -24.61 -10.36 4.59
CA ALA A 195 -24.49 -10.38 6.05
C ALA A 195 -23.97 -11.71 6.62
N SER A 196 -24.05 -12.79 5.86
CA SER A 196 -23.75 -14.15 6.35
C SER A 196 -22.80 -14.96 5.48
N ARG A 197 -22.18 -14.32 4.48
CA ARG A 197 -21.29 -14.98 3.50
C ARG A 197 -19.89 -14.38 3.47
N LEU A 198 -19.28 -14.24 4.67
CA LEU A 198 -17.86 -13.84 4.72
C LEU A 198 -17.02 -14.86 3.96
N PRO A 199 -16.09 -14.44 3.08
CA PRO A 199 -15.30 -15.36 2.26
C PRO A 199 -14.51 -16.40 3.05
N ILE A 200 -13.98 -16.03 4.23
CA ILE A 200 -13.28 -16.99 5.10
C ILE A 200 -14.18 -18.13 5.61
N GLY A 201 -15.50 -17.97 5.56
CA GLY A 201 -16.48 -18.97 5.90
C GLY A 201 -16.66 -19.19 7.40
N LYS A 202 -17.11 -20.42 7.74
CA LYS A 202 -17.31 -20.86 9.12
C LYS A 202 -16.41 -22.04 9.45
N ASP A 203 -15.65 -21.92 10.54
CA ASP A 203 -14.75 -22.99 11.01
C ASP A 203 -15.48 -24.33 11.17
N SER A 204 -16.72 -24.32 11.66
CA SER A 204 -17.53 -25.53 11.84
C SER A 204 -17.88 -26.25 10.52
N ILE A 205 -17.98 -25.50 9.42
CA ILE A 205 -18.20 -26.07 8.09
C ILE A 205 -16.86 -26.53 7.51
N ILE A 206 -15.85 -25.67 7.54
CA ILE A 206 -14.51 -25.96 7.01
C ILE A 206 -13.92 -27.21 7.66
N SER A 207 -14.12 -27.42 8.96
CA SER A 207 -13.58 -28.56 9.69
C SER A 207 -14.24 -29.92 9.35
N SER A 208 -15.45 -29.95 8.75
CA SER A 208 -16.24 -31.19 8.66
C SER A 208 -17.11 -31.31 7.40
N PHE A 209 -17.01 -30.41 6.41
CA PHE A 209 -17.80 -30.56 5.19
C PHE A 209 -17.42 -31.83 4.42
N ASP A 210 -18.42 -32.46 3.76
CA ASP A 210 -18.16 -33.56 2.87
C ASP A 210 -17.48 -33.07 1.59
N PRO A 211 -16.36 -33.69 1.15
CA PRO A 211 -15.63 -33.25 -0.08
C PRO A 211 -16.52 -33.12 -1.32
N SER A 212 -17.63 -33.85 -1.41
CA SER A 212 -18.59 -33.74 -2.50
C SER A 212 -19.26 -32.37 -2.61
N LEU A 213 -19.40 -31.63 -1.48
CA LEU A 213 -19.94 -30.27 -1.47
C LEU A 213 -19.00 -29.27 -2.16
N LEU A 214 -17.69 -29.46 -2.01
CA LEU A 214 -16.70 -28.67 -2.72
C LEU A 214 -16.74 -29.00 -4.22
N GLY A 215 -16.82 -30.29 -4.57
CA GLY A 215 -16.99 -30.72 -5.96
C GLY A 215 -18.25 -30.14 -6.59
N GLN A 216 -19.36 -30.08 -5.83
CA GLN A 216 -20.61 -29.44 -6.29
C GLN A 216 -20.45 -27.95 -6.54
N PHE A 217 -19.80 -27.20 -5.58
CA PHE A 217 -19.54 -25.78 -5.77
C PHE A 217 -18.69 -25.52 -7.01
N TYR A 218 -17.61 -26.30 -7.19
CA TYR A 218 -16.75 -26.20 -8.37
C TYR A 218 -17.52 -26.46 -9.66
N HIS A 219 -18.27 -27.53 -9.76
CA HIS A 219 -19.07 -27.87 -10.93
C HIS A 219 -20.12 -26.82 -11.29
N ASP A 220 -20.77 -26.22 -10.28
CA ASP A 220 -21.81 -25.20 -10.49
C ASP A 220 -21.24 -23.89 -11.01
N TRP A 221 -20.06 -23.47 -10.51
CA TRP A 221 -19.58 -22.10 -10.67
C TRP A 221 -18.30 -21.95 -11.48
N TYR A 222 -17.42 -22.95 -11.54
CA TYR A 222 -16.20 -22.92 -12.36
C TYR A 222 -16.48 -23.42 -13.77
N ARG A 223 -17.07 -22.53 -14.58
CA ARG A 223 -17.50 -22.86 -15.94
C ARG A 223 -17.23 -21.71 -16.90
N PRO A 224 -16.99 -22.00 -18.21
CA PRO A 224 -16.59 -21.00 -19.18
C PRO A 224 -17.45 -19.73 -19.22
N GLY A 225 -18.78 -19.88 -19.11
CA GLY A 225 -19.73 -18.75 -19.15
C GLY A 225 -19.63 -17.77 -17.97
N LEU A 226 -18.89 -18.12 -16.90
CA LEU A 226 -18.62 -17.26 -15.74
C LEU A 226 -17.16 -16.89 -15.60
N GLN A 227 -16.33 -17.10 -16.63
CA GLN A 227 -14.89 -16.90 -16.55
C GLN A 227 -14.37 -15.94 -17.62
N ALA A 228 -13.28 -15.28 -17.28
CA ALA A 228 -12.49 -14.52 -18.23
C ALA A 228 -11.00 -14.80 -18.05
N VAL A 229 -10.28 -14.90 -19.17
CA VAL A 229 -8.83 -14.95 -19.22
C VAL A 229 -8.31 -13.56 -19.60
N ILE A 230 -7.45 -13.00 -18.79
CA ILE A 230 -6.83 -11.70 -19.02
C ILE A 230 -5.33 -11.90 -19.25
N VAL A 231 -4.82 -11.38 -20.37
CA VAL A 231 -3.42 -11.47 -20.78
C VAL A 231 -2.90 -10.07 -21.08
N VAL A 232 -1.98 -9.58 -20.26
CA VAL A 232 -1.34 -8.27 -20.46
C VAL A 232 0.16 -8.43 -20.34
N GLY A 233 0.91 -8.09 -21.38
CA GLY A 233 2.37 -8.16 -21.29
C GLY A 233 3.09 -8.19 -22.61
N ASP A 234 4.37 -8.52 -22.53
CA ASP A 234 5.30 -8.51 -23.67
C ASP A 234 5.21 -9.82 -24.46
N MET A 235 4.07 -9.99 -25.13
CA MET A 235 3.83 -11.06 -26.07
C MET A 235 2.87 -10.63 -27.20
N PRO A 236 3.00 -11.16 -28.42
CA PRO A 236 2.10 -10.82 -29.53
C PRO A 236 0.65 -11.19 -29.22
N VAL A 237 -0.28 -10.27 -29.49
CA VAL A 237 -1.74 -10.47 -29.27
C VAL A 237 -2.26 -11.72 -30.01
N ALA A 238 -1.77 -11.99 -31.23
CA ALA A 238 -2.17 -13.18 -32.01
C ALA A 238 -1.77 -14.48 -31.34
N ASP A 239 -0.59 -14.54 -30.72
CA ASP A 239 -0.11 -15.74 -30.02
C ASP A 239 -0.90 -15.98 -28.74
N ALA A 240 -1.16 -14.91 -27.96
CA ALA A 240 -2.03 -15.01 -26.79
C ALA A 240 -3.43 -15.55 -27.12
N GLU A 241 -4.04 -15.00 -28.19
CA GLU A 241 -5.36 -15.45 -28.64
C GLU A 241 -5.34 -16.90 -29.12
N ARG A 242 -4.31 -17.31 -29.86
CA ARG A 242 -4.13 -18.69 -30.30
C ARG A 242 -4.06 -19.64 -29.09
N MET A 243 -3.22 -19.34 -28.10
CA MET A 243 -3.06 -20.15 -26.90
C MET A 243 -4.35 -20.24 -26.09
N ILE A 244 -5.08 -19.12 -25.93
CA ILE A 244 -6.39 -19.12 -25.28
C ILE A 244 -7.35 -20.07 -26.02
N LYS A 245 -7.44 -19.97 -27.34
CA LYS A 245 -8.32 -20.85 -28.15
C LYS A 245 -7.92 -22.33 -28.03
N GLU A 246 -6.63 -22.62 -28.08
CA GLU A 246 -6.12 -24.00 -27.97
C GLU A 246 -6.41 -24.62 -26.59
N LYS A 247 -6.15 -23.88 -25.50
CA LYS A 247 -6.25 -24.42 -24.12
C LYS A 247 -7.67 -24.41 -23.57
N PHE A 248 -8.53 -23.45 -23.97
CA PHE A 248 -9.82 -23.23 -23.29
C PHE A 248 -11.04 -23.64 -24.10
N SER A 249 -10.95 -23.85 -25.44
CA SER A 249 -12.14 -24.20 -26.25
C SER A 249 -12.73 -25.56 -25.93
N GLY A 250 -11.96 -26.44 -25.30
CA GLY A 250 -12.43 -27.81 -24.95
C GLY A 250 -13.36 -27.87 -23.72
N PHE A 251 -13.36 -26.85 -22.89
CA PHE A 251 -14.20 -26.79 -21.68
C PHE A 251 -15.66 -26.55 -22.06
N LYS A 252 -16.57 -27.15 -21.30
CA LYS A 252 -18.03 -27.08 -21.55
C LYS A 252 -18.76 -26.53 -20.32
N ASN A 253 -19.80 -25.75 -20.57
CA ASN A 253 -20.75 -25.45 -19.50
C ASN A 253 -21.61 -26.71 -19.20
N PRO A 254 -22.12 -26.86 -17.98
CA PRO A 254 -23.13 -27.85 -17.66
C PRO A 254 -24.35 -27.75 -18.60
N SER A 255 -25.02 -28.85 -18.89
CA SER A 255 -26.21 -28.85 -19.76
C SER A 255 -27.36 -28.01 -19.20
N THR A 256 -27.48 -27.94 -17.89
CA THR A 256 -28.43 -27.09 -17.15
C THR A 256 -27.65 -26.25 -16.14
N PRO A 257 -27.02 -25.14 -16.59
CA PRO A 257 -26.18 -24.37 -15.72
C PRO A 257 -27.01 -23.63 -14.66
N ARG A 258 -26.60 -23.70 -13.43
CA ARG A 258 -27.17 -22.93 -12.34
C ARG A 258 -27.05 -21.44 -12.64
N GLN A 259 -28.13 -20.66 -12.51
CA GLN A 259 -28.13 -19.24 -12.81
C GLN A 259 -27.40 -18.46 -11.71
N ARG A 260 -26.43 -17.64 -12.10
CA ARG A 260 -25.80 -16.69 -11.20
C ARG A 260 -26.68 -15.41 -11.13
N PRO A 261 -27.10 -14.97 -9.92
CA PRO A 261 -27.75 -13.67 -9.80
C PRO A 261 -26.84 -12.53 -10.28
N VAL A 262 -27.39 -11.56 -10.99
CA VAL A 262 -26.64 -10.38 -11.41
C VAL A 262 -26.22 -9.55 -10.20
N THR A 263 -27.16 -9.32 -9.29
CA THR A 263 -26.98 -8.68 -7.99
C THR A 263 -27.70 -9.47 -6.91
N VAL A 264 -27.21 -9.37 -5.69
CA VAL A 264 -27.92 -9.86 -4.50
C VAL A 264 -28.43 -8.66 -3.73
N ASP A 265 -29.75 -8.62 -3.52
CA ASP A 265 -30.45 -7.45 -3.01
C ASP A 265 -29.94 -6.99 -1.64
N VAL A 266 -29.77 -5.68 -1.48
CA VAL A 266 -29.52 -4.99 -0.21
C VAL A 266 -30.62 -3.96 -0.03
N LYS A 267 -31.45 -4.13 0.99
CA LYS A 267 -32.60 -3.25 1.23
C LYS A 267 -32.15 -1.95 1.87
N PRO A 268 -32.77 -0.80 1.50
CA PRO A 268 -32.59 0.45 2.22
C PRO A 268 -32.95 0.32 3.71
N PHE A 269 -32.40 1.19 4.54
CA PHE A 269 -32.75 1.24 5.97
C PHE A 269 -34.17 1.76 6.14
N GLU A 270 -34.98 1.09 6.98
CA GLU A 270 -36.34 1.51 7.27
C GLU A 270 -36.41 2.64 8.32
N LYS A 271 -35.38 2.78 9.14
CA LYS A 271 -35.26 3.77 10.21
C LYS A 271 -33.83 4.00 10.62
N ASN A 272 -33.59 5.14 11.25
CA ASN A 272 -32.32 5.45 11.88
C ASN A 272 -31.95 4.40 12.92
N ARG A 273 -30.73 3.89 12.81
CA ARG A 273 -30.18 2.90 13.72
C ARG A 273 -28.76 3.25 14.12
N ALA A 274 -28.45 3.07 15.39
CA ALA A 274 -27.10 3.20 15.91
C ALA A 274 -26.73 1.98 16.76
N MET A 275 -25.45 1.64 16.80
CA MET A 275 -24.90 0.57 17.61
C MET A 275 -23.56 1.00 18.23
N VAL A 276 -23.39 0.77 19.52
CA VAL A 276 -22.09 0.95 20.18
C VAL A 276 -21.57 -0.43 20.58
N LEU A 277 -20.52 -0.85 19.91
CA LEU A 277 -19.93 -2.17 20.08
C LEU A 277 -18.59 -2.02 20.78
N SER A 278 -18.42 -2.73 21.87
CA SER A 278 -17.17 -2.71 22.61
C SER A 278 -16.60 -4.11 22.83
N ASP A 279 -15.29 -4.16 22.91
CA ASP A 279 -14.52 -5.35 23.18
C ASP A 279 -13.28 -4.98 24.01
N GLU A 280 -12.88 -5.85 24.96
CA GLU A 280 -11.74 -5.59 25.83
C GLU A 280 -10.40 -5.48 25.11
N GLU A 281 -10.30 -6.14 23.95
CA GLU A 281 -9.08 -6.19 23.13
C GLU A 281 -9.09 -5.18 21.96
N ALA A 282 -10.17 -4.40 21.81
CA ALA A 282 -10.19 -3.37 20.79
C ALA A 282 -9.16 -2.29 21.13
N ASN A 283 -8.46 -1.82 20.09
CA ASN A 283 -7.32 -0.92 20.24
C ASN A 283 -7.59 0.51 19.75
N ARG A 284 -8.76 0.79 19.21
CA ARG A 284 -9.14 2.11 18.69
C ARG A 284 -10.64 2.32 18.83
N ILE A 285 -11.02 3.60 18.79
CA ILE A 285 -12.42 4.00 18.65
C ILE A 285 -12.61 4.42 17.20
N SER A 286 -13.47 3.68 16.50
CA SER A 286 -13.86 3.98 15.11
C SER A 286 -15.34 4.24 15.05
N ILE A 287 -15.71 5.34 14.40
CA ILE A 287 -17.08 5.75 14.11
C ILE A 287 -17.35 5.48 12.65
N SER A 288 -18.46 4.86 12.31
CA SER A 288 -18.95 4.72 10.95
C SER A 288 -20.38 5.20 10.85
N LEU A 289 -20.68 5.95 9.80
CA LEU A 289 -22.01 6.52 9.51
C LEU A 289 -22.29 6.28 8.02
N SER A 290 -23.36 5.56 7.70
CA SER A 290 -23.72 5.25 6.32
C SER A 290 -25.19 5.63 6.05
N GLY A 291 -25.44 6.19 4.87
CA GLY A 291 -26.76 6.28 4.29
C GLY A 291 -27.22 4.92 3.76
N SER A 292 -28.43 4.87 3.20
CA SER A 292 -28.98 3.67 2.59
C SER A 292 -28.20 3.22 1.36
N ALA A 293 -28.20 1.92 1.08
CA ALA A 293 -27.63 1.39 -0.15
C ALA A 293 -28.56 1.70 -1.34
N HIS A 294 -28.00 2.20 -2.44
CA HIS A 294 -28.65 2.49 -3.70
C HIS A 294 -28.04 1.67 -4.84
N PRO A 295 -28.82 1.31 -5.88
CA PRO A 295 -28.28 0.65 -7.05
C PRO A 295 -27.19 1.51 -7.74
N ARG A 296 -26.04 0.90 -8.03
CA ARG A 296 -24.97 1.51 -8.83
C ARG A 296 -25.09 1.07 -10.28
N ASN A 297 -25.10 2.03 -11.20
CA ASN A 297 -25.05 1.76 -12.62
C ASN A 297 -23.60 1.72 -13.11
N PRO A 298 -23.27 0.84 -14.06
CA PRO A 298 -21.95 0.87 -14.71
C PRO A 298 -21.67 2.20 -15.42
N VAL A 299 -20.42 2.60 -15.46
CA VAL A 299 -19.94 3.77 -16.19
C VAL A 299 -19.74 3.39 -17.66
N VAL A 300 -20.69 3.71 -18.53
CA VAL A 300 -20.69 3.27 -19.95
C VAL A 300 -20.84 4.40 -20.96
N THR A 301 -21.27 5.59 -20.52
CA THR A 301 -21.41 6.78 -21.36
C THR A 301 -20.47 7.90 -20.92
N VAL A 302 -20.27 8.87 -21.80
CA VAL A 302 -19.51 10.09 -21.48
C VAL A 302 -20.17 10.83 -20.29
N GLY A 303 -21.50 10.82 -20.20
CA GLY A 303 -22.23 11.40 -19.07
C GLY A 303 -21.96 10.70 -17.75
N ASP A 304 -21.91 9.35 -17.75
CA ASP A 304 -21.55 8.58 -16.56
C ASP A 304 -20.11 8.89 -16.13
N TYR A 305 -19.18 8.97 -17.10
CA TYR A 305 -17.78 9.29 -16.83
C TYR A 305 -17.63 10.70 -16.23
N ARG A 306 -18.33 11.71 -16.82
CA ARG A 306 -18.37 13.07 -16.26
C ARG A 306 -18.90 13.08 -14.83
N LYS A 307 -20.00 12.35 -14.57
CA LYS A 307 -20.58 12.23 -13.24
C LYS A 307 -19.59 11.62 -12.24
N ASN A 308 -18.85 10.60 -12.67
CA ASN A 308 -17.83 9.96 -11.83
C ASN A 308 -16.68 10.93 -11.47
N ILE A 309 -16.23 11.76 -12.44
CA ILE A 309 -15.25 12.84 -12.18
C ILE A 309 -15.81 13.84 -11.15
N VAL A 310 -17.04 14.32 -11.33
CA VAL A 310 -17.68 15.27 -10.41
C VAL A 310 -17.80 14.66 -9.01
N GLU A 311 -18.18 13.40 -8.90
CA GLU A 311 -18.25 12.69 -7.64
C GLU A 311 -16.88 12.58 -6.95
N GLY A 312 -15.84 12.23 -7.69
CA GLY A 312 -14.47 12.21 -7.16
C GLY A 312 -14.00 13.58 -6.67
N LEU A 313 -14.27 14.65 -7.42
CA LEU A 313 -13.97 16.02 -7.00
C LEU A 313 -14.76 16.41 -5.73
N CYS A 314 -16.03 16.03 -5.62
CA CYS A 314 -16.87 16.32 -4.46
C CYS A 314 -16.25 15.76 -3.16
N PHE A 315 -15.91 14.48 -3.16
CA PHE A 315 -15.40 13.84 -1.96
C PHE A 315 -13.93 14.14 -1.69
N SER A 316 -13.14 14.51 -2.69
CA SER A 316 -11.79 15.02 -2.47
C SER A 316 -11.81 16.38 -1.76
N MET A 317 -12.71 17.27 -2.14
CA MET A 317 -12.89 18.57 -1.45
C MET A 317 -13.43 18.39 -0.02
N LEU A 318 -14.37 17.48 0.21
CA LEU A 318 -14.87 17.18 1.56
C LEU A 318 -13.74 16.59 2.44
N SER A 319 -12.94 15.69 1.88
CA SER A 319 -11.78 15.13 2.59
C SER A 319 -10.76 16.22 2.97
N ALA A 320 -10.53 17.20 2.11
CA ALA A 320 -9.66 18.35 2.42
C ALA A 320 -10.17 19.16 3.61
N ARG A 321 -11.47 19.33 3.75
CA ARG A 321 -12.08 20.00 4.92
C ARG A 321 -11.91 19.20 6.21
N PHE A 322 -11.99 17.87 6.16
CA PHE A 322 -11.70 17.03 7.32
C PHE A 322 -10.22 17.15 7.75
N GLU A 323 -9.30 17.23 6.79
CA GLU A 323 -7.88 17.49 7.10
C GLU A 323 -7.67 18.86 7.79
N GLU A 324 -8.43 19.89 7.43
CA GLU A 324 -8.37 21.18 8.12
C GLU A 324 -8.90 21.09 9.56
N LEU A 325 -10.01 20.38 9.77
CA LEU A 325 -10.54 20.16 11.13
C LEU A 325 -9.60 19.37 12.03
N LYS A 326 -8.87 18.41 11.46
CA LYS A 326 -7.84 17.64 12.15
C LYS A 326 -6.70 18.54 12.67
N ASN A 327 -6.38 19.59 11.96
CA ASN A 327 -5.27 20.50 12.25
C ASN A 327 -5.66 21.71 13.12
N THR A 328 -6.83 21.68 13.77
CA THR A 328 -7.26 22.70 14.73
C THR A 328 -6.64 22.48 16.13
N SER A 329 -6.70 23.48 16.98
CA SER A 329 -6.17 23.40 18.38
C SER A 329 -6.84 22.32 19.24
N THR A 330 -8.08 21.98 18.93
CA THR A 330 -8.86 20.94 19.62
C THR A 330 -9.50 20.03 18.59
N PRO A 331 -8.68 19.18 17.93
CA PRO A 331 -9.17 18.36 16.82
C PRO A 331 -10.29 17.43 17.28
N PRO A 332 -11.38 17.32 16.51
CA PRO A 332 -12.48 16.42 16.86
C PRO A 332 -12.11 14.94 16.63
N PHE A 333 -11.12 14.66 15.81
CA PHE A 333 -10.70 13.31 15.44
C PHE A 333 -9.21 13.27 15.06
N VAL A 334 -8.64 12.09 15.09
CA VAL A 334 -7.30 11.81 14.56
C VAL A 334 -7.32 11.72 13.04
N TYR A 335 -8.41 11.15 12.50
CA TYR A 335 -8.63 10.94 11.08
C TYR A 335 -10.13 10.87 10.79
N ALA A 336 -10.56 11.43 9.66
CA ALA A 336 -11.92 11.29 9.15
C ALA A 336 -11.94 11.20 7.63
N TYR A 337 -12.99 10.60 7.08
CA TYR A 337 -13.21 10.43 5.66
C TYR A 337 -14.70 10.41 5.33
N ALA A 338 -15.03 10.72 4.09
CA ALA A 338 -16.34 10.45 3.51
C ALA A 338 -16.24 10.17 2.01
N TYR A 339 -17.10 9.30 1.51
CA TYR A 339 -17.22 8.98 0.09
C TYR A 339 -18.60 8.42 -0.24
N VAL A 340 -18.95 8.41 -1.52
CA VAL A 340 -19.97 7.54 -2.07
C VAL A 340 -19.27 6.44 -2.85
N GLY A 341 -19.65 5.21 -2.65
CA GLY A 341 -19.02 4.11 -3.36
C GLY A 341 -19.69 2.78 -3.09
N GLY A 342 -19.34 1.81 -3.93
CA GLY A 342 -19.70 0.42 -3.73
C GLY A 342 -18.94 -0.13 -2.53
N GLY A 343 -19.68 -0.53 -1.50
CA GLY A 343 -19.10 -1.29 -0.40
C GLY A 343 -18.84 -2.74 -0.79
N TRP A 344 -19.08 -3.67 0.12
CA TRP A 344 -18.86 -5.09 -0.13
C TRP A 344 -19.92 -5.73 -1.05
N ALA A 345 -21.05 -5.05 -1.30
CA ALA A 345 -22.15 -5.58 -2.12
C ALA A 345 -22.04 -5.07 -3.57
N ARG A 346 -21.78 -5.97 -4.49
CA ARG A 346 -21.68 -5.65 -5.92
C ARG A 346 -23.00 -5.07 -6.46
N GLY A 347 -22.90 -4.00 -7.22
CA GLY A 347 -24.05 -3.30 -7.84
C GLY A 347 -24.78 -2.35 -6.93
N PHE A 348 -24.21 -2.03 -5.75
CA PHE A 348 -24.74 -1.02 -4.83
C PHE A 348 -23.69 0.01 -4.47
N GLU A 349 -24.14 1.19 -4.12
CA GLU A 349 -23.33 2.29 -3.58
C GLU A 349 -24.06 2.96 -2.42
N SER A 350 -23.35 3.54 -1.47
CA SER A 350 -23.92 4.34 -0.39
C SER A 350 -22.99 5.47 0.00
N TYR A 351 -23.52 6.54 0.58
CA TYR A 351 -22.68 7.47 1.32
C TYR A 351 -22.14 6.77 2.56
N THR A 352 -20.86 6.94 2.79
CA THR A 352 -20.19 6.44 4.00
C THR A 352 -19.24 7.51 4.51
N GLY A 353 -19.38 7.87 5.79
CA GLY A 353 -18.46 8.69 6.53
C GLY A 353 -17.90 7.93 7.73
N GLY A 354 -16.68 8.24 8.11
CA GLY A 354 -16.06 7.63 9.28
C GLY A 354 -15.03 8.51 9.94
N ALA A 355 -14.77 8.25 11.22
CA ALA A 355 -13.77 8.95 12.00
C ALA A 355 -13.12 8.04 13.04
N MET A 356 -11.87 8.36 13.42
CA MET A 356 -11.15 7.75 14.52
C MET A 356 -10.82 8.83 15.55
N CYS A 357 -11.12 8.59 16.82
CA CYS A 357 -10.96 9.59 17.87
C CYS A 357 -10.64 8.97 19.23
N GLY A 358 -10.35 9.80 20.21
CA GLY A 358 -10.29 9.43 21.63
C GLY A 358 -11.69 9.33 22.24
N VAL A 359 -11.78 8.74 23.45
CA VAL A 359 -13.07 8.55 24.14
C VAL A 359 -13.73 9.87 24.51
N SER A 360 -12.96 10.89 24.88
CA SER A 360 -13.45 12.24 25.23
C SER A 360 -13.95 13.02 24.01
N GLU A 361 -13.52 12.64 22.80
CA GLU A 361 -13.84 13.33 21.56
C GLU A 361 -14.98 12.69 20.76
N ILE A 362 -15.54 11.54 21.19
CA ILE A 362 -16.53 10.78 20.39
C ILE A 362 -17.69 11.69 19.94
N GLN A 363 -18.29 12.45 20.87
CA GLN A 363 -19.41 13.34 20.52
C GLN A 363 -18.97 14.40 19.52
N LYS A 364 -17.84 15.06 19.72
CA LYS A 364 -17.29 16.07 18.83
C LYS A 364 -16.98 15.50 17.43
N ALA A 365 -16.47 14.27 17.39
CA ALA A 365 -16.15 13.59 16.13
C ALA A 365 -17.42 13.28 15.32
N VAL A 366 -18.47 12.79 16.00
CA VAL A 366 -19.78 12.56 15.39
C VAL A 366 -20.39 13.88 14.88
N GLU A 367 -20.38 14.92 15.71
CA GLU A 367 -20.88 16.24 15.35
C GLU A 367 -20.14 16.82 14.14
N ALA A 368 -18.78 16.80 14.16
CA ALA A 368 -17.96 17.31 13.08
C ALA A 368 -18.20 16.56 11.75
N LEU A 369 -18.27 15.22 11.81
CA LEU A 369 -18.54 14.38 10.64
C LEU A 369 -19.91 14.71 10.01
N VAL A 370 -20.96 14.79 10.82
CA VAL A 370 -22.32 15.09 10.36
C VAL A 370 -22.44 16.53 9.87
N VAL A 371 -21.98 17.50 10.66
CA VAL A 371 -22.11 18.93 10.38
C VAL A 371 -21.37 19.29 9.10
N GLU A 372 -20.15 18.79 8.87
CA GLU A 372 -19.41 19.11 7.67
C GLU A 372 -20.03 18.45 6.42
N SER A 373 -20.52 17.21 6.54
CA SER A 373 -21.26 16.55 5.47
C SER A 373 -22.54 17.31 5.10
N MET A 374 -23.28 17.78 6.10
CA MET A 374 -24.49 18.59 5.88
C MET A 374 -24.18 20.00 5.38
N ARG A 375 -23.03 20.58 5.74
CA ARG A 375 -22.55 21.85 5.18
C ARG A 375 -22.33 21.72 3.68
N VAL A 376 -21.64 20.64 3.24
CA VAL A 376 -21.45 20.33 1.83
C VAL A 376 -22.80 20.08 1.14
N LYS A 377 -23.70 19.29 1.73
CA LYS A 377 -25.03 19.05 1.18
C LYS A 377 -25.78 20.35 0.94
N LYS A 378 -25.74 21.28 1.90
CA LYS A 378 -26.53 22.52 1.87
C LYS A 378 -25.89 23.62 1.03
N PHE A 379 -24.60 23.87 1.17
CA PHE A 379 -23.94 25.03 0.58
C PHE A 379 -22.93 24.68 -0.53
N GLY A 380 -22.55 23.40 -0.68
CA GLY A 380 -21.52 22.97 -1.62
C GLY A 380 -20.12 23.44 -1.25
N PHE A 381 -19.38 23.85 -2.26
CA PHE A 381 -17.97 24.21 -2.19
C PHE A 381 -17.73 25.64 -2.68
N THR A 382 -16.56 26.19 -2.38
CA THR A 382 -16.09 27.47 -2.90
C THR A 382 -15.45 27.31 -4.29
N THR A 383 -15.32 28.41 -5.02
CA THR A 383 -14.61 28.42 -6.30
C THR A 383 -13.13 28.04 -6.15
N ASP A 384 -12.51 28.43 -5.03
CA ASP A 384 -11.09 28.16 -4.77
C ASP A 384 -10.85 26.68 -4.45
N GLU A 385 -11.72 26.02 -3.66
CA GLU A 385 -11.69 24.57 -3.47
C GLU A 385 -11.80 23.83 -4.80
N LEU A 386 -12.80 24.19 -5.62
CA LEU A 386 -12.99 23.56 -6.92
C LEU A 386 -11.79 23.78 -7.84
N SER A 387 -11.19 24.96 -7.86
CA SER A 387 -10.00 25.25 -8.67
C SER A 387 -8.82 24.37 -8.28
N ARG A 388 -8.58 24.19 -6.99
CA ARG A 388 -7.52 23.31 -6.48
C ARG A 388 -7.79 21.84 -6.82
N ALA A 389 -9.00 21.37 -6.58
CA ALA A 389 -9.37 19.99 -6.88
C ALA A 389 -9.22 19.66 -8.36
N LYS A 390 -9.66 20.58 -9.26
CA LYS A 390 -9.48 20.46 -10.71
C LYS A 390 -8.00 20.42 -11.10
N ALA A 391 -7.17 21.29 -10.52
CA ALA A 391 -5.74 21.33 -10.81
C ALA A 391 -5.07 20.00 -10.41
N THR A 392 -5.41 19.47 -9.25
CA THR A 392 -4.88 18.17 -8.78
C THR A 392 -5.32 17.03 -9.69
N LEU A 393 -6.61 16.95 -10.03
CA LEU A 393 -7.12 15.90 -10.91
C LEU A 393 -6.46 15.94 -12.28
N LEU A 394 -6.35 17.13 -12.89
CA LEU A 394 -5.69 17.28 -14.19
C LEU A 394 -4.22 16.86 -14.15
N SER A 395 -3.49 17.24 -13.10
CA SER A 395 -2.10 16.88 -12.91
C SER A 395 -1.92 15.35 -12.75
N ASP A 396 -2.83 14.69 -12.06
CA ASP A 396 -2.81 13.24 -11.90
C ASP A 396 -3.07 12.50 -13.22
N TYR A 397 -4.03 12.96 -14.03
CA TYR A 397 -4.27 12.39 -15.37
C TYR A 397 -3.10 12.68 -16.33
N GLU A 398 -2.52 13.88 -16.28
CA GLU A 398 -1.33 14.24 -17.06
C GLU A 398 -0.16 13.31 -16.75
N ARG A 399 0.12 13.06 -15.47
CA ARG A 399 1.16 12.12 -15.04
C ARG A 399 0.90 10.70 -15.55
N GLN A 400 -0.32 10.18 -15.39
CA GLN A 400 -0.67 8.85 -15.87
C GLN A 400 -0.54 8.74 -17.41
N TYR A 401 -0.92 9.79 -18.14
CA TYR A 401 -0.76 9.85 -19.58
C TYR A 401 0.72 9.89 -20.00
N ASN A 402 1.54 10.70 -19.32
CA ASN A 402 2.97 10.78 -19.58
C ASN A 402 3.67 9.44 -19.33
N GLU A 403 3.24 8.66 -18.35
CA GLU A 403 3.80 7.36 -17.97
C GLU A 403 3.11 6.15 -18.65
N ARG A 404 2.20 6.35 -19.61
CA ARG A 404 1.37 5.27 -20.15
C ARG A 404 2.15 4.12 -20.79
N ASP A 405 3.28 4.42 -21.43
CA ASP A 405 4.17 3.44 -22.06
C ASP A 405 5.20 2.83 -21.08
N LYS A 406 5.25 3.35 -19.84
CA LYS A 406 6.08 2.87 -18.74
C LYS A 406 5.25 2.18 -17.64
N THR A 407 3.94 2.11 -17.80
CA THR A 407 3.04 1.46 -16.84
C THR A 407 3.25 -0.05 -16.86
N GLU A 408 3.43 -0.66 -15.70
CA GLU A 408 3.63 -2.11 -15.58
C GLU A 408 2.34 -2.88 -15.90
N SER A 409 2.48 -4.05 -16.53
CA SER A 409 1.37 -4.91 -16.99
C SER A 409 0.41 -5.30 -15.85
N GLY A 410 0.93 -5.58 -14.66
CA GLY A 410 0.12 -5.94 -13.49
C GLY A 410 -0.89 -4.87 -13.10
N ARG A 411 -0.56 -3.58 -13.28
CA ARG A 411 -1.50 -2.49 -13.03
C ARG A 411 -2.63 -2.44 -14.07
N LEU A 412 -2.29 -2.69 -15.32
CA LEU A 412 -3.25 -2.65 -16.43
C LEU A 412 -4.25 -3.82 -16.41
N THR A 413 -3.90 -4.95 -15.76
CA THR A 413 -4.84 -6.08 -15.63
C THR A 413 -6.04 -5.75 -14.76
N ASN A 414 -5.90 -4.87 -13.74
CA ASN A 414 -6.97 -4.57 -12.79
C ASN A 414 -8.19 -3.91 -13.47
N GLU A 415 -7.95 -3.02 -14.43
CA GLU A 415 -9.00 -2.37 -15.23
C GLU A 415 -9.80 -3.40 -16.02
N LEU A 416 -9.12 -4.39 -16.62
CA LEU A 416 -9.75 -5.44 -17.42
C LEU A 416 -10.54 -6.43 -16.57
N VAL A 417 -10.01 -6.78 -15.38
CA VAL A 417 -10.70 -7.59 -14.38
C VAL A 417 -11.97 -6.87 -13.90
N SER A 418 -11.87 -5.56 -13.60
CA SER A 418 -13.01 -4.74 -13.20
C SER A 418 -14.08 -4.68 -14.30
N ASN A 419 -13.69 -4.44 -15.56
CA ASN A 419 -14.63 -4.46 -16.69
C ASN A 419 -15.39 -5.79 -16.78
N PHE A 420 -14.71 -6.91 -16.57
CA PHE A 420 -15.37 -8.22 -16.60
C PHE A 420 -16.46 -8.35 -15.52
N PHE A 421 -16.20 -7.88 -14.29
CA PHE A 421 -17.10 -8.07 -13.16
C PHE A 421 -18.22 -7.04 -13.08
N VAL A 422 -17.90 -5.75 -13.27
CA VAL A 422 -18.84 -4.62 -13.04
C VAL A 422 -19.25 -3.90 -14.32
N GLN A 423 -18.67 -4.26 -15.46
CA GLN A 423 -18.99 -3.74 -16.80
C GLN A 423 -18.74 -2.24 -16.98
N ASP A 424 -17.94 -1.60 -16.15
CA ASP A 424 -17.47 -0.24 -16.38
C ASP A 424 -16.64 -0.21 -17.68
N ALA A 425 -16.82 0.82 -18.51
CA ALA A 425 -16.07 0.99 -19.74
C ALA A 425 -14.57 1.16 -19.46
N ILE A 426 -13.75 0.80 -20.41
CA ILE A 426 -12.28 0.87 -20.36
C ILE A 426 -11.76 1.74 -21.51
N PRO A 427 -11.98 3.07 -21.48
CA PRO A 427 -11.60 3.95 -22.59
C PRO A 427 -10.09 4.10 -22.74
N GLY A 428 -9.34 3.87 -21.67
CA GLY A 428 -7.89 3.99 -21.61
C GLY A 428 -7.42 5.42 -21.37
N ILE A 429 -6.24 5.53 -20.76
CA ILE A 429 -5.70 6.79 -20.21
C ILE A 429 -5.55 7.90 -21.26
N GLU A 430 -5.33 7.57 -22.54
CA GLU A 430 -5.22 8.57 -23.60
C GLU A 430 -6.55 9.29 -23.82
N TRP A 431 -7.66 8.54 -23.89
CA TRP A 431 -8.99 9.12 -24.01
C TRP A 431 -9.36 9.89 -22.73
N GLU A 432 -9.09 9.29 -21.56
CA GLU A 432 -9.43 9.86 -20.25
C GLU A 432 -8.71 11.19 -20.02
N TYR A 433 -7.41 11.26 -20.26
CA TYR A 433 -6.64 12.49 -20.12
C TYR A 433 -7.13 13.58 -21.08
N ASN A 434 -7.34 13.24 -22.35
CA ASN A 434 -7.83 14.21 -23.33
C ASN A 434 -9.20 14.73 -22.94
N TYR A 435 -10.12 13.84 -22.49
CA TYR A 435 -11.43 14.24 -22.02
C TYR A 435 -11.32 15.18 -20.81
N VAL A 436 -10.54 14.81 -19.79
CA VAL A 436 -10.36 15.65 -18.59
C VAL A 436 -9.75 17.00 -18.97
N LYS A 437 -8.69 17.03 -19.76
CA LYS A 437 -8.02 18.24 -20.22
C LYS A 437 -8.97 19.20 -20.94
N ASP A 438 -9.82 18.67 -21.81
CA ASP A 438 -10.69 19.48 -22.65
C ASP A 438 -11.95 19.95 -21.89
N HIS A 439 -12.44 19.19 -20.88
CA HIS A 439 -13.71 19.41 -20.24
C HIS A 439 -13.66 19.77 -18.75
N ILE A 440 -12.50 19.65 -18.08
CA ILE A 440 -12.41 19.92 -16.62
C ILE A 440 -12.80 21.36 -16.29
N ALA A 441 -12.50 22.31 -17.17
CA ALA A 441 -12.85 23.72 -16.99
C ALA A 441 -14.38 23.96 -16.97
N GLU A 442 -15.14 23.13 -17.68
CA GLU A 442 -16.60 23.23 -17.80
C GLU A 442 -17.35 22.79 -16.54
N ILE A 443 -16.70 22.05 -15.63
CA ILE A 443 -17.31 21.62 -14.38
C ILE A 443 -17.48 22.86 -13.49
N ALA A 444 -18.72 23.12 -13.08
CA ALA A 444 -19.09 24.27 -12.25
C ALA A 444 -19.71 23.81 -10.92
N LEU A 445 -19.86 24.73 -9.98
CA LEU A 445 -20.37 24.39 -8.64
C LEU A 445 -21.78 23.76 -8.65
N ASN A 446 -22.61 24.07 -9.63
CA ASN A 446 -23.94 23.48 -9.80
C ASN A 446 -23.93 22.02 -10.30
N ASP A 447 -22.82 21.55 -10.88
CA ASP A 447 -22.69 20.14 -11.27
C ASP A 447 -22.67 19.19 -10.06
N PHE A 448 -22.34 19.71 -8.88
CA PHE A 448 -22.29 18.93 -7.64
C PHE A 448 -23.67 18.69 -7.00
N ASP A 449 -24.73 19.32 -7.46
CA ASP A 449 -26.05 19.24 -6.80
C ASP A 449 -26.57 17.79 -6.73
N ALA A 450 -26.47 17.05 -7.83
CA ALA A 450 -26.86 15.63 -7.88
C ALA A 450 -25.99 14.73 -7.01
N ILE A 451 -24.69 15.07 -6.86
CA ILE A 451 -23.77 14.29 -6.02
C ILE A 451 -23.98 14.60 -4.54
N ARG A 452 -24.20 15.88 -4.20
CA ARG A 452 -24.52 16.30 -2.83
C ARG A 452 -25.80 15.65 -2.31
N ALA A 453 -26.79 15.40 -3.20
CA ALA A 453 -28.00 14.68 -2.86
C ALA A 453 -27.76 13.24 -2.39
N LYS A 454 -26.66 12.61 -2.81
CA LYS A 454 -26.27 11.27 -2.33
C LYS A 454 -25.77 11.26 -0.87
N ILE A 455 -25.54 12.43 -0.26
CA ILE A 455 -25.30 12.54 1.19
C ILE A 455 -26.67 12.46 1.87
N ASP A 456 -27.21 11.27 2.00
CA ASP A 456 -28.60 10.99 2.36
C ASP A 456 -28.81 10.57 3.83
N ILE A 457 -27.79 10.80 4.69
CA ILE A 457 -27.85 10.49 6.12
C ILE A 457 -28.94 11.26 6.89
N ASP A 458 -29.52 12.31 6.33
CA ASP A 458 -30.66 13.04 6.85
C ASP A 458 -32.01 12.39 6.53
N GLU A 459 -32.03 11.40 5.61
CA GLU A 459 -33.22 10.59 5.33
C GLU A 459 -33.25 9.37 6.26
N THR A 460 -32.28 8.48 6.10
CA THR A 460 -32.09 7.33 6.99
C THR A 460 -30.59 7.01 7.12
N PHE A 461 -30.18 6.56 8.29
CA PHE A 461 -28.80 6.16 8.50
C PHE A 461 -28.65 4.89 9.34
N PHE A 462 -27.53 4.22 9.14
CA PHE A 462 -26.95 3.27 10.06
C PHE A 462 -25.60 3.79 10.54
N ALA A 463 -25.46 3.92 11.87
CA ALA A 463 -24.21 4.30 12.48
C ALA A 463 -23.74 3.25 13.47
N PHE A 464 -22.42 3.06 13.57
CA PHE A 464 -21.87 2.24 14.64
C PHE A 464 -20.54 2.79 15.14
N ILE A 465 -20.27 2.51 16.41
CA ILE A 465 -18.98 2.71 17.02
C ILE A 465 -18.41 1.34 17.35
N THR A 466 -17.14 1.13 17.03
CA THR A 466 -16.34 0.03 17.58
C THR A 466 -15.30 0.62 18.53
N ALA A 467 -15.16 0.08 19.73
CA ALA A 467 -14.32 0.65 20.77
C ALA A 467 -13.81 -0.41 21.76
N LYS A 468 -12.79 -0.05 22.51
CA LYS A 468 -12.45 -0.78 23.74
C LYS A 468 -13.54 -0.61 24.77
N SER A 469 -13.85 -1.68 25.51
CA SER A 469 -14.74 -1.61 26.69
C SER A 469 -14.14 -0.72 27.76
N GLN A 470 -14.71 0.47 27.94
CA GLN A 470 -14.22 1.45 28.90
C GLN A 470 -15.31 2.45 29.29
N PRO A 471 -15.18 3.13 30.44
CA PRO A 471 -16.09 4.23 30.83
C PRO A 471 -16.06 5.36 29.79
N GLY A 472 -17.20 6.05 29.62
CA GLY A 472 -17.31 7.20 28.70
C GLY A 472 -17.80 6.85 27.30
N LEU A 473 -18.02 5.56 26.99
CA LEU A 473 -18.69 5.19 25.73
C LEU A 473 -20.18 5.58 25.80
N PRO A 474 -20.76 6.10 24.71
CA PRO A 474 -22.20 6.39 24.64
C PRO A 474 -23.03 5.10 24.60
N SER A 475 -24.31 5.21 24.91
CA SER A 475 -25.29 4.18 24.53
C SER A 475 -25.67 4.30 23.04
N ASP A 476 -26.35 3.28 22.51
CA ASP A 476 -26.90 3.30 21.15
C ASP A 476 -27.84 4.51 20.95
N GLU A 477 -28.67 4.78 21.94
CA GLU A 477 -29.61 5.89 21.94
C GLU A 477 -28.89 7.24 22.00
N GLN A 478 -27.82 7.36 22.79
CA GLN A 478 -27.02 8.59 22.84
C GLN A 478 -26.34 8.86 21.51
N LEU A 479 -25.69 7.84 20.91
CA LEU A 479 -25.08 7.98 19.58
C LEU A 479 -26.11 8.43 18.55
N LYS A 480 -27.27 7.77 18.51
CA LYS A 480 -28.36 8.13 17.62
C LYS A 480 -28.82 9.58 17.87
N SER A 481 -29.00 9.98 19.11
CA SER A 481 -29.45 11.33 19.49
C SER A 481 -28.42 12.40 19.08
N TRP A 482 -27.11 12.14 19.21
CA TRP A 482 -26.07 13.06 18.77
C TRP A 482 -26.12 13.28 17.25
N ILE A 483 -26.27 12.21 16.46
CA ILE A 483 -26.41 12.32 15.00
C ILE A 483 -27.67 13.12 14.66
N GLU A 484 -28.85 12.75 15.22
CA GLU A 484 -30.11 13.41 14.93
C GLU A 484 -30.14 14.89 15.35
N SER A 485 -29.43 15.26 16.41
CA SER A 485 -29.29 16.66 16.82
C SER A 485 -28.35 17.43 15.90
N SER A 486 -27.23 16.82 15.47
CA SER A 486 -26.28 17.41 14.54
C SER A 486 -26.88 17.65 13.16
N LEU A 487 -27.76 16.74 12.69
CA LEU A 487 -28.51 16.92 11.45
C LEU A 487 -29.44 18.14 11.48
N LYS A 488 -29.92 18.54 12.66
CA LYS A 488 -30.81 19.72 12.85
C LYS A 488 -30.04 21.00 13.13
N GLN A 489 -28.72 20.91 13.33
CA GLN A 489 -27.89 22.07 13.63
C GLN A 489 -27.88 23.06 12.48
N ALA A 490 -27.98 24.35 12.77
CA ALA A 490 -27.72 25.37 11.78
C ALA A 490 -26.27 25.36 11.36
N VAL A 491 -26.03 25.28 10.07
CA VAL A 491 -24.68 25.29 9.50
C VAL A 491 -24.47 26.55 8.66
N GLU A 492 -23.28 27.16 8.78
CA GLU A 492 -22.87 28.31 7.99
C GLU A 492 -22.05 27.86 6.78
N PRO A 493 -22.03 28.65 5.69
CA PRO A 493 -21.15 28.38 4.55
C PRO A 493 -19.68 28.27 4.98
N TYR A 494 -18.93 27.41 4.31
CA TYR A 494 -17.51 27.29 4.53
C TYR A 494 -16.76 28.55 4.06
N THR A 495 -15.77 28.97 4.84
CA THR A 495 -14.87 30.09 4.52
C THR A 495 -13.43 29.67 4.75
N GLU A 496 -12.53 30.16 3.91
CA GLU A 496 -11.10 29.84 4.03
C GLU A 496 -10.21 31.08 4.02
N ASN A 497 -9.02 30.96 4.60
CA ASN A 497 -8.00 32.00 4.57
C ASN A 497 -7.25 31.97 3.24
N LYS A 498 -6.72 33.14 2.84
CA LYS A 498 -5.84 33.23 1.67
C LYS A 498 -4.52 32.56 1.94
N VAL A 499 -4.06 31.75 1.01
CA VAL A 499 -2.76 31.07 1.01
C VAL A 499 -1.71 31.97 0.37
N ALA A 500 -0.47 31.92 0.86
CA ALA A 500 0.67 32.64 0.27
C ALA A 500 0.89 32.19 -1.19
N SER A 501 1.32 33.10 -2.06
CA SER A 501 1.43 32.87 -3.51
C SER A 501 2.78 32.32 -3.96
N SER A 502 3.79 32.24 -3.09
CA SER A 502 5.13 31.72 -3.39
C SER A 502 5.70 30.96 -2.20
N LEU A 503 6.44 29.86 -2.46
CA LEU A 503 7.12 29.08 -1.42
C LEU A 503 8.24 29.86 -0.73
N LEU A 504 8.97 30.67 -1.47
CA LEU A 504 10.11 31.43 -0.98
C LEU A 504 9.91 32.92 -1.21
N ASP A 505 10.16 33.72 -0.19
CA ASP A 505 10.15 35.19 -0.32
C ASP A 505 11.31 35.70 -1.20
N LYS A 506 12.43 34.98 -1.16
CA LYS A 506 13.63 35.27 -1.96
C LYS A 506 14.31 34.00 -2.40
N VAL A 507 14.79 33.99 -3.64
CA VAL A 507 15.62 32.89 -4.15
C VAL A 507 16.95 32.94 -3.40
N PRO A 508 17.48 31.81 -2.89
CA PRO A 508 18.75 31.75 -2.20
C PRO A 508 19.92 32.14 -3.12
N VAL A 509 21.01 32.60 -2.51
CA VAL A 509 22.24 32.86 -3.25
C VAL A 509 22.85 31.54 -3.69
N ALA A 510 22.99 31.35 -4.98
CA ALA A 510 23.49 30.12 -5.55
C ALA A 510 24.95 29.85 -5.15
N GLY A 511 25.23 28.62 -4.74
CA GLY A 511 26.60 28.11 -4.70
C GLY A 511 27.14 27.81 -6.09
N LYS A 512 28.32 27.18 -6.16
CA LYS A 512 28.98 26.83 -7.44
C LYS A 512 29.46 25.38 -7.37
N ILE A 513 29.43 24.71 -8.51
CA ILE A 513 30.14 23.46 -8.70
C ILE A 513 31.64 23.74 -8.78
N ILE A 514 32.43 23.09 -7.91
CA ILE A 514 33.89 23.27 -7.85
C ILE A 514 34.67 22.05 -8.31
N ASN A 515 34.01 20.87 -8.37
CA ASN A 515 34.60 19.66 -8.91
C ASN A 515 33.50 18.78 -9.53
N THR A 516 33.89 17.98 -10.54
CA THR A 516 33.01 17.06 -11.26
C THR A 516 33.74 15.75 -11.49
N GLU A 517 33.11 14.64 -11.08
CA GLU A 517 33.61 13.28 -11.24
C GLU A 517 32.58 12.42 -11.99
N LYS A 518 32.98 11.74 -13.04
CA LYS A 518 32.11 10.84 -13.82
C LYS A 518 32.44 9.38 -13.58
N ASN A 519 31.42 8.56 -13.44
CA ASN A 519 31.53 7.10 -13.50
C ASN A 519 30.74 6.59 -14.72
N GLU A 520 31.46 6.30 -15.80
CA GLU A 520 30.86 5.88 -17.07
C GLU A 520 30.16 4.52 -16.95
N LYS A 521 30.64 3.61 -16.09
CA LYS A 521 30.00 2.30 -15.91
C LYS A 521 28.63 2.40 -15.25
N LEU A 522 28.49 3.32 -14.30
CA LEU A 522 27.24 3.57 -13.60
C LEU A 522 26.36 4.59 -14.34
N GLY A 523 26.92 5.34 -15.30
CA GLY A 523 26.25 6.47 -15.94
C GLY A 523 25.90 7.56 -14.92
N THR A 524 26.83 7.86 -14.00
CA THR A 524 26.64 8.87 -12.95
C THR A 524 27.65 10.00 -13.05
N THR A 525 27.21 11.21 -12.65
CA THR A 525 28.08 12.38 -12.47
C THR A 525 27.96 12.85 -11.04
N THR A 526 29.08 13.01 -10.33
CA THR A 526 29.12 13.53 -8.96
C THR A 526 29.71 14.93 -8.96
N PHE A 527 28.95 15.90 -8.48
CA PHE A 527 29.39 17.28 -8.29
C PHE A 527 29.80 17.52 -6.84
N THR A 528 30.88 18.27 -6.64
CA THR A 528 31.19 18.86 -5.34
C THR A 528 30.86 20.35 -5.42
N LEU A 529 30.01 20.83 -4.51
CA LEU A 529 29.58 22.24 -4.46
C LEU A 529 30.53 23.07 -3.60
N SER A 530 30.47 24.40 -3.74
CA SER A 530 31.26 25.37 -2.97
C SER A 530 31.05 25.25 -1.45
N ASN A 531 29.86 24.82 -1.00
CA ASN A 531 29.56 24.48 0.39
C ASN A 531 30.01 23.05 0.80
N LYS A 532 30.81 22.38 -0.03
CA LYS A 532 31.40 21.04 0.14
C LYS A 532 30.40 19.88 0.09
N VAL A 533 29.13 20.15 -0.18
CA VAL A 533 28.13 19.08 -0.40
C VAL A 533 28.45 18.34 -1.70
N LYS A 534 28.29 17.01 -1.68
CA LYS A 534 28.40 16.17 -2.88
C LYS A 534 27.02 15.82 -3.38
N VAL A 535 26.80 15.93 -4.70
CA VAL A 535 25.54 15.58 -5.37
C VAL A 535 25.85 14.65 -6.52
N CYS A 536 25.42 13.41 -6.43
CA CYS A 536 25.49 12.42 -7.48
C CYS A 536 24.20 12.44 -8.29
N ILE A 537 24.31 12.60 -9.60
CA ILE A 537 23.15 12.54 -10.50
C ILE A 537 23.25 11.34 -11.43
N LYS A 538 22.10 10.76 -11.78
CA LYS A 538 21.95 9.73 -12.80
C LYS A 538 20.71 10.03 -13.65
N PRO A 539 20.85 10.64 -14.82
CA PRO A 539 19.76 10.75 -15.79
C PRO A 539 19.36 9.33 -16.28
N THR A 540 18.05 9.06 -16.36
CA THR A 540 17.51 7.79 -16.80
C THR A 540 16.30 7.99 -17.71
N ASP A 541 15.95 6.93 -18.47
CA ASP A 541 14.73 6.81 -19.29
C ASP A 541 13.77 5.74 -18.75
N PHE A 542 13.95 5.32 -17.49
CA PHE A 542 13.16 4.24 -16.89
C PHE A 542 11.69 4.63 -16.71
N LYS A 543 11.47 5.90 -16.43
CA LYS A 543 10.19 6.61 -16.42
C LYS A 543 10.29 7.83 -17.34
N ASN A 544 9.14 8.35 -17.81
CA ASN A 544 9.13 9.53 -18.67
C ASN A 544 9.12 10.84 -17.88
N ASP A 545 8.58 10.82 -16.67
CA ASP A 545 8.23 12.03 -15.91
C ASP A 545 8.41 11.83 -14.39
N GLU A 546 9.53 11.20 -14.00
CA GLU A 546 9.84 10.92 -12.59
C GLU A 546 11.25 11.39 -12.24
N ILE A 547 11.39 12.13 -11.17
CA ILE A 547 12.65 12.56 -10.57
C ILE A 547 12.60 12.21 -9.09
N LEU A 548 13.59 11.46 -8.61
CA LEU A 548 13.75 11.07 -7.22
C LEU A 548 15.03 11.65 -6.66
N LEU A 549 14.97 12.11 -5.41
CA LEU A 549 16.08 12.68 -4.67
C LEU A 549 16.18 12.05 -3.29
N ILE A 550 17.38 11.75 -2.84
CA ILE A 550 17.69 11.46 -1.44
C ILE A 550 19.03 12.09 -1.06
N GLY A 551 19.03 12.84 0.04
CA GLY A 551 20.26 13.31 0.69
C GLY A 551 20.35 12.65 2.06
N SER A 552 21.53 12.16 2.47
CA SER A 552 21.68 11.63 3.83
C SER A 552 23.10 11.72 4.35
N ARG A 553 23.23 11.59 5.66
CA ARG A 553 24.49 11.45 6.42
C ARG A 553 24.25 10.74 7.73
N TYR A 554 25.34 10.36 8.41
CA TYR A 554 25.28 9.88 9.77
C TYR A 554 25.12 11.01 10.78
N GLY A 555 24.58 10.67 11.97
CA GLY A 555 24.32 11.55 13.10
C GLY A 555 23.08 11.09 13.85
N GLY A 556 21.95 11.70 13.57
CA GLY A 556 20.65 11.33 14.13
C GLY A 556 20.48 11.75 15.59
N PHE A 557 19.32 11.41 16.16
CA PHE A 557 19.02 11.78 17.55
C PHE A 557 19.74 10.90 18.60
N SER A 558 20.50 9.86 18.18
CA SER A 558 21.40 9.12 19.06
C SER A 558 22.43 10.02 19.75
N LEU A 559 22.76 11.16 19.16
CA LEU A 559 23.72 12.13 19.70
C LEU A 559 23.20 12.86 20.96
N TYR A 560 21.90 12.87 21.18
CA TYR A 560 21.23 13.58 22.27
C TYR A 560 20.90 12.64 23.42
N THR A 561 20.83 13.17 24.66
CA THR A 561 20.58 12.40 25.88
C THR A 561 19.78 13.18 26.89
N GLY A 562 19.25 12.48 27.90
CA GLY A 562 18.48 13.11 28.98
C GLY A 562 17.25 13.84 28.46
N ALA A 563 17.05 15.06 28.92
CA ALA A 563 15.89 15.88 28.55
C ALA A 563 15.84 16.30 27.08
N ASP A 564 16.99 16.29 26.38
CA ASP A 564 17.07 16.70 24.99
C ASP A 564 16.68 15.59 24.02
N TYR A 565 16.70 14.33 24.48
CA TYR A 565 16.46 13.16 23.64
C TYR A 565 15.09 13.19 22.97
N GLN A 566 14.01 13.40 23.76
CA GLN A 566 12.65 13.43 23.21
C GLN A 566 12.46 14.61 22.25
N SER A 567 13.01 15.79 22.57
CA SER A 567 12.94 16.95 21.67
C SER A 567 13.65 16.69 20.34
N ALA A 568 14.79 15.99 20.36
CA ALA A 568 15.52 15.61 19.17
C ALA A 568 14.82 14.50 18.39
N GLN A 569 14.30 13.48 19.06
CA GLN A 569 13.58 12.34 18.46
C GLN A 569 12.35 12.78 17.69
N TYR A 570 11.59 13.73 18.24
CA TYR A 570 10.35 14.20 17.62
C TYR A 570 10.51 15.50 16.83
N SER A 571 11.73 16.02 16.63
CA SER A 571 11.97 17.32 16.01
C SER A 571 11.35 17.44 14.61
N ASN A 572 11.50 16.43 13.77
CA ASN A 572 10.91 16.43 12.42
C ASN A 572 9.38 16.33 12.44
N ASN A 573 8.80 15.54 13.33
CA ASN A 573 7.34 15.41 13.45
C ASN A 573 6.71 16.72 13.94
N VAL A 574 7.33 17.37 14.94
CA VAL A 574 6.89 18.65 15.48
C VAL A 574 6.94 19.73 14.41
N VAL A 575 8.06 19.82 13.67
CA VAL A 575 8.22 20.84 12.63
C VAL A 575 7.27 20.59 11.44
N GLU A 576 7.11 19.34 10.99
CA GLU A 576 6.16 19.02 9.93
C GLU A 576 4.74 19.43 10.28
N GLU A 577 4.33 19.22 11.52
CA GLU A 577 2.98 19.60 11.99
C GLU A 577 2.79 21.13 12.03
N MET A 578 3.82 21.88 12.43
CA MET A 578 3.76 23.34 12.50
C MET A 578 3.82 24.01 11.12
N GLY A 579 4.46 23.35 10.15
CA GLY A 579 4.66 23.86 8.81
C GLY A 579 5.98 24.61 8.63
N TYR A 580 6.09 25.36 7.54
CA TYR A 580 7.35 25.96 7.07
C TYR A 580 7.16 27.37 6.52
N GLY A 581 8.06 28.28 6.87
CA GLY A 581 8.01 29.67 6.40
C GLY A 581 6.67 30.33 6.73
N ASN A 582 5.98 30.80 5.70
CA ASN A 582 4.66 31.45 5.82
C ASN A 582 3.49 30.46 5.77
N PHE A 583 3.74 29.15 5.67
CA PHE A 583 2.73 28.14 5.48
C PHE A 583 2.53 27.31 6.75
N SER A 584 1.29 27.20 7.21
CA SER A 584 0.87 26.04 8.01
C SER A 584 0.96 24.77 7.15
N ASN A 585 0.89 23.59 7.77
CA ASN A 585 0.83 22.32 7.03
C ASN A 585 -0.36 22.32 6.03
N SER A 586 -1.54 22.76 6.48
CA SER A 586 -2.73 22.86 5.63
C SER A 586 -2.55 23.83 4.46
N ASP A 587 -1.98 25.04 4.71
CA ASP A 587 -1.77 26.03 3.65
C ASP A 587 -0.72 25.56 2.63
N LEU A 588 0.32 24.84 3.09
CA LEU A 588 1.31 24.26 2.19
C LEU A 588 0.68 23.22 1.26
N ASN A 589 -0.20 22.35 1.78
CA ASN A 589 -0.95 21.39 0.99
C ASN A 589 -1.87 22.08 -0.04
N LYS A 590 -2.55 23.17 0.35
CA LYS A 590 -3.34 23.98 -0.57
C LYS A 590 -2.49 24.62 -1.68
N TYR A 591 -1.31 25.15 -1.35
CA TYR A 591 -0.37 25.72 -2.33
C TYR A 591 0.13 24.67 -3.33
N LEU A 592 0.37 23.44 -2.86
CA LEU A 592 0.87 22.34 -3.68
C LEU A 592 -0.23 21.64 -4.50
N SER A 593 -1.49 22.02 -4.36
CA SER A 593 -2.58 21.45 -5.17
C SER A 593 -2.28 21.60 -6.67
N GLY A 594 -2.34 20.50 -7.41
CA GLY A 594 -2.01 20.43 -8.83
C GLY A 594 -0.51 20.38 -9.16
N LYS A 595 0.36 20.32 -8.16
CA LYS A 595 1.82 20.16 -8.32
C LYS A 595 2.24 18.75 -7.89
N ILE A 596 3.11 18.15 -8.69
CA ILE A 596 3.72 16.85 -8.37
C ILE A 596 5.11 17.10 -7.84
N ALA A 597 5.19 17.52 -6.60
CA ALA A 597 6.45 17.74 -5.89
C ALA A 597 6.28 17.45 -4.41
N SER A 598 7.20 16.68 -3.84
CA SER A 598 7.23 16.38 -2.40
C SER A 598 8.65 16.37 -1.87
N VAL A 599 8.81 16.75 -0.61
CA VAL A 599 10.08 16.64 0.14
C VAL A 599 9.75 16.25 1.58
N THR A 600 10.44 15.24 2.09
CA THR A 600 10.28 14.73 3.44
C THR A 600 11.63 14.66 4.14
N PRO A 601 11.91 15.58 5.09
CA PRO A 601 13.05 15.49 5.99
C PRO A 601 12.79 14.46 7.09
N VAL A 602 13.82 13.69 7.48
CA VAL A 602 13.75 12.69 8.55
C VAL A 602 15.02 12.70 9.38
N VAL A 603 14.90 12.63 10.70
CA VAL A 603 15.99 12.38 11.64
C VAL A 603 15.68 11.06 12.34
N ASP A 604 16.52 10.06 12.10
CA ASP A 604 16.44 8.73 12.73
C ASP A 604 17.45 8.58 13.88
N ASP A 605 17.52 7.41 14.49
CA ASP A 605 18.52 7.11 15.53
C ASP A 605 19.93 7.49 15.11
N TYR A 606 20.36 7.07 13.92
CA TYR A 606 21.76 7.14 13.48
C TYR A 606 21.95 7.90 12.17
N THR A 607 20.89 8.27 11.50
CA THR A 607 20.93 8.92 10.19
C THR A 607 20.01 10.13 10.11
N GLU A 608 20.36 11.04 9.24
CA GLU A 608 19.54 12.18 8.84
C GLU A 608 19.38 12.12 7.34
N SER A 609 18.17 12.31 6.87
CA SER A 609 17.87 12.24 5.45
C SER A 609 16.84 13.26 5.00
N VAL A 610 16.91 13.61 3.74
CA VAL A 610 15.89 14.40 3.04
C VAL A 610 15.57 13.64 1.75
N SER A 611 14.37 13.11 1.63
CA SER A 611 13.89 12.49 0.40
C SER A 611 12.98 13.44 -0.36
N GLY A 612 12.99 13.36 -1.69
CA GLY A 612 12.14 14.17 -2.55
C GLY A 612 11.74 13.44 -3.82
N SER A 613 10.58 13.82 -4.37
CA SER A 613 10.12 13.33 -5.66
C SER A 613 9.41 14.46 -6.42
N SER A 614 9.53 14.45 -7.75
CA SER A 614 8.78 15.35 -8.63
C SER A 614 8.62 14.76 -10.02
N ASN A 615 7.75 15.40 -10.80
CA ASN A 615 7.82 15.33 -12.27
C ASN A 615 8.79 16.40 -12.81
N ILE A 616 9.01 16.40 -14.13
CA ILE A 616 9.90 17.37 -14.79
C ILE A 616 9.38 18.81 -14.64
N LYS A 617 8.07 19.01 -14.78
CA LYS A 617 7.41 20.33 -14.72
C LYS A 617 7.56 20.98 -13.34
N ASP A 618 7.46 20.22 -12.28
CA ASP A 618 7.47 20.67 -10.90
C ASP A 618 8.85 20.45 -10.21
N MET A 619 9.90 20.12 -10.98
CA MET A 619 11.24 19.86 -10.45
C MET A 619 11.77 21.04 -9.62
N GLU A 620 11.61 22.26 -10.09
CA GLU A 620 12.03 23.45 -9.32
C GLU A 620 11.21 23.57 -8.03
N THR A 621 9.91 23.25 -8.04
CA THR A 621 9.07 23.24 -6.82
C THR A 621 9.63 22.27 -5.78
N MET A 622 10.10 21.07 -6.18
CA MET A 622 10.76 20.12 -5.29
C MET A 622 12.03 20.73 -4.65
N PHE A 623 12.88 21.40 -5.44
CA PHE A 623 14.07 22.04 -4.91
C PHE A 623 13.76 23.24 -3.99
N GLN A 624 12.72 24.02 -4.31
CA GLN A 624 12.22 25.07 -3.43
C GLN A 624 11.70 24.50 -2.10
N LEU A 625 10.95 23.40 -2.15
CA LEU A 625 10.49 22.69 -0.95
C LEU A 625 11.66 22.15 -0.11
N LEU A 626 12.69 21.60 -0.76
CA LEU A 626 13.89 21.15 -0.07
C LEU A 626 14.54 22.29 0.70
N PHE A 627 14.75 23.42 0.03
CA PHE A 627 15.34 24.58 0.67
C PHE A 627 14.46 25.13 1.79
N LEU A 628 13.15 25.29 1.55
CA LEU A 628 12.17 25.78 2.53
C LEU A 628 12.14 24.91 3.79
N LYS A 629 11.95 23.59 3.58
CA LYS A 629 11.83 22.63 4.69
C LYS A 629 13.13 22.50 5.49
N CYS A 630 14.28 22.57 4.85
CA CYS A 630 15.55 22.55 5.55
C CYS A 630 15.87 23.86 6.30
N SER A 631 15.44 25.02 5.77
CA SER A 631 15.93 26.30 6.28
C SER A 631 14.98 27.08 7.18
N TRP A 632 13.66 26.90 7.01
CA TRP A 632 12.67 27.78 7.64
C TRP A 632 11.52 27.01 8.30
N PRO A 633 11.77 26.24 9.37
CA PRO A 633 10.69 25.70 10.19
C PRO A 633 9.86 26.84 10.78
N ARG A 634 8.53 26.68 10.72
CA ARG A 634 7.59 27.59 11.35
C ARG A 634 7.44 27.25 12.83
N ARG A 635 7.25 28.28 13.69
CA ARG A 635 6.90 28.07 15.10
C ARG A 635 5.41 28.31 15.29
N ASP A 636 4.70 27.26 15.71
CA ASP A 636 3.26 27.30 15.97
C ASP A 636 2.91 26.44 17.21
N GLU A 637 2.73 27.11 18.33
CA GLU A 637 2.44 26.49 19.62
C GLU A 637 1.13 25.67 19.58
N THR A 638 0.13 26.17 18.84
CA THR A 638 -1.18 25.50 18.72
C THR A 638 -1.05 24.17 17.99
N ALA A 639 -0.33 24.16 16.88
CA ALA A 639 -0.07 22.94 16.10
C ALA A 639 0.77 21.93 16.90
N PHE A 640 1.75 22.41 17.68
CA PHE A 640 2.54 21.57 18.58
C PHE A 640 1.68 20.89 19.65
N GLN A 641 0.80 21.63 20.33
CA GLN A 641 -0.09 21.07 21.34
C GLN A 641 -1.07 20.06 20.74
N SER A 642 -1.58 20.33 19.54
CA SER A 642 -2.40 19.39 18.78
C SER A 642 -1.64 18.09 18.47
N PHE A 643 -0.39 18.18 18.00
CA PHE A 643 0.47 17.03 17.77
C PHE A 643 0.65 16.18 19.03
N VAL A 644 1.02 16.80 20.17
CA VAL A 644 1.21 16.09 21.44
C VAL A 644 -0.06 15.36 21.87
N SER A 645 -1.22 16.03 21.80
CA SER A 645 -2.51 15.45 22.19
C SER A 645 -2.88 14.23 21.33
N ARG A 646 -2.79 14.35 20.01
CA ARG A 646 -3.14 13.25 19.08
C ARG A 646 -2.17 12.07 19.22
N SER A 647 -0.88 12.34 19.36
CA SER A 647 0.14 11.29 19.55
C SER A 647 -0.11 10.47 20.81
N LYS A 648 -0.46 11.12 21.92
CA LYS A 648 -0.81 10.40 23.16
C LYS A 648 -2.05 9.51 22.98
N GLN A 649 -3.08 9.99 22.31
CA GLN A 649 -4.29 9.19 22.03
C GLN A 649 -3.95 7.96 21.18
N GLN A 650 -3.10 8.12 20.15
CA GLN A 650 -2.68 7.02 19.30
C GLN A 650 -1.88 5.96 20.06
N LEU A 651 -1.01 6.37 20.99
CA LEU A 651 -0.22 5.45 21.82
C LEU A 651 -1.09 4.60 22.75
N GLU A 652 -2.07 5.20 23.39
CA GLU A 652 -3.01 4.45 24.24
C GLU A 652 -3.75 3.37 23.46
N SER A 653 -4.03 3.63 22.18
CA SER A 653 -4.58 2.65 21.25
C SER A 653 -3.62 1.47 20.99
N LEU A 654 -2.35 1.75 20.73
CA LEU A 654 -1.34 0.71 20.43
C LEU A 654 -1.08 -0.21 21.62
N LYS A 655 -1.02 0.33 22.86
CA LYS A 655 -0.80 -0.43 24.09
C LYS A 655 -1.90 -1.46 24.40
N GLN A 656 -3.08 -1.31 23.80
CA GLN A 656 -4.20 -2.22 24.02
C GLN A 656 -4.12 -3.46 23.13
N ASN A 657 -3.37 -3.41 22.02
CA ASN A 657 -3.24 -4.56 21.12
C ASN A 657 -2.28 -5.61 21.72
N PRO A 658 -2.76 -6.85 22.00
CA PRO A 658 -1.91 -7.87 22.61
C PRO A 658 -0.66 -8.22 21.80
N GLN A 659 -0.76 -8.19 20.47
CA GLN A 659 0.36 -8.49 19.58
C GLN A 659 1.42 -7.38 19.60
N TYR A 660 1.01 -6.10 19.55
CA TYR A 660 1.95 -4.98 19.66
C TYR A 660 2.62 -4.94 21.02
N LEU A 661 1.85 -5.18 22.10
CA LEU A 661 2.39 -5.28 23.44
C LEU A 661 3.41 -6.42 23.56
N PHE A 662 3.13 -7.57 22.96
CA PHE A 662 4.09 -8.68 22.91
C PHE A 662 5.37 -8.30 22.17
N MET A 663 5.26 -7.68 20.99
CA MET A 663 6.42 -7.28 20.21
C MET A 663 7.29 -6.28 20.97
N ASP A 664 6.69 -5.26 21.58
CA ASP A 664 7.39 -4.27 22.40
C ASP A 664 8.08 -4.91 23.61
N SER A 665 7.37 -5.73 24.37
CA SER A 665 7.90 -6.42 25.54
C SER A 665 9.02 -7.40 25.19
N ALA A 666 8.89 -8.12 24.08
CA ALA A 666 9.92 -9.02 23.57
C ALA A 666 11.17 -8.26 23.14
N TYR A 667 10.99 -7.13 22.45
CA TYR A 667 12.08 -6.26 22.02
C TYR A 667 12.81 -5.65 23.22
N ASN A 668 12.09 -5.12 24.19
CA ASN A 668 12.66 -4.61 25.43
C ASN A 668 13.42 -5.72 26.21
N SER A 669 12.83 -6.91 26.31
CA SER A 669 13.49 -8.06 26.96
C SER A 669 14.74 -8.53 26.20
N LEU A 670 14.73 -8.52 24.85
CA LEU A 670 15.90 -8.84 24.04
C LEU A 670 17.08 -7.91 24.35
N TYR A 671 16.79 -6.62 24.53
CA TYR A 671 17.78 -5.58 24.84
C TYR A 671 17.90 -5.29 26.35
N GLN A 672 17.55 -6.28 27.18
CA GLN A 672 17.84 -6.30 28.62
C GLN A 672 17.20 -5.14 29.41
N GLY A 673 16.06 -4.63 28.97
CA GLY A 673 15.36 -3.54 29.65
C GLY A 673 15.99 -2.16 29.39
N ASN A 674 16.75 -2.00 28.32
CA ASN A 674 17.26 -0.67 27.93
C ASN A 674 16.10 0.30 27.73
N GLU A 675 16.18 1.49 28.30
CA GLU A 675 15.12 2.52 28.23
C GLU A 675 14.79 3.00 26.80
N ARG A 676 15.65 2.72 25.83
CA ARG A 676 15.46 3.02 24.41
C ARG A 676 15.01 1.81 23.57
N ALA A 677 14.84 0.67 24.20
CA ALA A 677 14.40 -0.56 23.53
C ALA A 677 12.88 -0.69 23.61
N HIS A 678 12.17 0.24 23.06
CA HIS A 678 10.72 0.24 22.96
C HIS A 678 10.27 0.38 21.51
N LEU A 679 9.21 -0.32 21.14
CA LEU A 679 8.47 -0.14 19.90
C LEU A 679 7.25 0.76 20.13
N ILE A 680 6.78 0.85 21.37
CA ILE A 680 5.67 1.70 21.81
C ILE A 680 6.20 2.68 22.85
N GLU A 681 6.26 3.93 22.49
CA GLU A 681 6.70 5.01 23.37
C GLU A 681 5.76 5.21 24.57
N SER A 682 6.21 5.96 25.57
CA SER A 682 5.37 6.36 26.68
C SER A 682 4.64 7.67 26.36
N ALA A 683 3.37 7.78 26.76
CA ALA A 683 2.63 9.04 26.66
C ALA A 683 3.34 10.19 27.39
N SER A 684 4.07 9.89 28.49
CA SER A 684 4.86 10.87 29.24
C SER A 684 6.09 11.37 28.49
N ASP A 685 6.55 10.68 27.43
CA ASP A 685 7.70 11.13 26.64
C ASP A 685 7.34 12.34 25.79
N TYR A 686 6.09 12.44 25.36
CA TYR A 686 5.58 13.62 24.65
C TYR A 686 5.50 14.87 25.57
N ASP A 687 5.33 14.70 26.89
CA ASP A 687 5.36 15.81 27.86
C ASP A 687 6.77 16.38 28.07
N LYS A 688 7.81 15.63 27.72
CA LYS A 688 9.20 16.04 27.83
C LYS A 688 9.70 16.83 26.63
N ILE A 689 8.92 16.89 25.53
CA ILE A 689 9.30 17.63 24.34
C ILE A 689 9.30 19.11 24.62
N ASN A 690 10.46 19.74 24.51
CA ASN A 690 10.61 21.19 24.52
C ASN A 690 10.54 21.69 23.06
N LEU A 691 9.56 22.55 22.77
CA LEU A 691 9.28 23.02 21.42
C LEU A 691 10.48 23.78 20.81
N ASP A 692 11.09 24.69 21.57
CA ASP A 692 12.20 25.50 21.05
C ASP A 692 13.43 24.62 20.81
N HIS A 693 13.74 23.68 21.69
CA HIS A 693 14.81 22.70 21.47
C HIS A 693 14.53 21.80 20.25
N ALA A 694 13.28 21.37 20.04
CA ALA A 694 12.92 20.55 18.87
C ALA A 694 13.19 21.31 17.55
N ILE A 695 12.82 22.59 17.50
CA ILE A 695 13.11 23.48 16.34
C ILE A 695 14.62 23.66 16.17
N ASP A 696 15.36 23.95 17.24
CA ASP A 696 16.81 24.14 17.20
C ASP A 696 17.53 22.89 16.70
N TYR A 697 17.15 21.69 17.17
CA TYR A 697 17.73 20.44 16.69
C TYR A 697 17.39 20.17 15.24
N TYR A 698 16.16 20.44 14.82
CA TYR A 698 15.76 20.34 13.43
C TYR A 698 16.64 21.21 12.52
N ILE A 699 16.79 22.49 12.85
CA ILE A 699 17.63 23.43 12.09
C ILE A 699 19.09 22.99 12.10
N GLN A 700 19.62 22.61 13.26
CA GLN A 700 21.00 22.17 13.42
C GLN A 700 21.27 20.92 12.57
N ARG A 701 20.32 19.97 12.54
CA ARG A 701 20.51 18.69 11.86
C ARG A 701 20.15 18.75 10.36
N LEU A 702 18.98 19.21 10.01
CA LEU A 702 18.48 19.21 8.64
C LEU A 702 18.76 20.51 7.86
N GLY A 703 18.83 21.64 8.55
CA GLY A 703 19.19 22.94 7.93
C GLY A 703 20.67 23.09 7.58
N ASN A 704 21.52 22.26 8.16
CA ASN A 704 22.96 22.28 7.91
C ASN A 704 23.35 21.23 6.85
N PRO A 705 23.84 21.62 5.67
CA PRO A 705 24.18 20.70 4.58
C PRO A 705 25.51 19.95 4.78
N SER A 706 26.32 20.32 5.78
CA SER A 706 27.68 19.76 5.97
C SER A 706 27.66 18.25 6.13
N GLY A 707 28.41 17.53 5.31
CA GLY A 707 28.50 16.06 5.31
C GLY A 707 27.32 15.35 4.64
N MET A 708 26.31 16.07 4.15
CA MET A 708 25.25 15.48 3.34
C MET A 708 25.78 15.03 1.98
N TYR A 709 25.30 13.88 1.54
CA TYR A 709 25.49 13.36 0.19
C TYR A 709 24.11 13.18 -0.45
N TYR A 710 23.90 13.85 -1.58
CA TYR A 710 22.68 13.76 -2.33
C TYR A 710 22.83 12.83 -3.52
N THR A 711 21.83 12.03 -3.80
CA THR A 711 21.66 11.23 -5.02
C THR A 711 20.36 11.65 -5.69
N ILE A 712 20.40 11.98 -6.99
CA ILE A 712 19.24 12.39 -7.77
C ILE A 712 19.18 11.53 -9.04
N ILE A 713 18.06 10.86 -9.26
CA ILE A 713 17.88 9.91 -10.37
C ILE A 713 16.54 10.20 -11.06
N GLY A 714 16.50 10.10 -12.38
CA GLY A 714 15.25 10.24 -13.12
C GLY A 714 15.36 10.93 -14.47
N SER A 715 14.22 11.41 -14.93
CA SER A 715 14.01 11.97 -16.26
C SER A 715 14.38 13.46 -16.31
N PHE A 716 15.67 13.76 -16.39
CA PHE A 716 16.18 15.13 -16.50
C PHE A 716 17.47 15.16 -17.31
N THR A 717 17.86 16.33 -17.76
CA THR A 717 19.18 16.58 -18.33
C THR A 717 20.08 17.32 -17.33
N GLU A 718 21.41 17.19 -17.48
CA GLU A 718 22.36 17.98 -16.66
C GLU A 718 22.08 19.49 -16.75
N ALA A 719 21.74 20.00 -17.94
CA ALA A 719 21.44 21.41 -18.16
C ALA A 719 20.21 21.92 -17.38
N GLN A 720 19.22 21.05 -17.16
CA GLN A 720 18.02 21.40 -16.38
C GLN A 720 18.29 21.40 -14.87
N ILE A 721 19.04 20.40 -14.39
CA ILE A 721 19.14 20.15 -12.95
C ILE A 721 20.29 20.92 -12.29
N ILE A 722 21.40 21.18 -12.99
CA ILE A 722 22.58 21.88 -12.44
C ILE A 722 22.23 23.26 -11.84
N PRO A 723 21.47 24.14 -12.52
CA PRO A 723 21.10 25.43 -11.92
C PRO A 723 20.32 25.28 -10.63
N LEU A 724 19.47 24.26 -10.50
CA LEU A 724 18.67 24.00 -9.31
C LEU A 724 19.53 23.46 -8.16
N ILE A 725 20.47 22.57 -8.46
CA ILE A 725 21.46 22.08 -7.50
C ILE A 725 22.31 23.24 -6.96
N GLU A 726 22.85 24.08 -7.83
CA GLU A 726 23.65 25.25 -7.42
C GLU A 726 22.82 26.22 -6.57
N THR A 727 21.56 26.48 -6.96
CA THR A 727 20.71 27.46 -6.28
C THR A 727 20.24 26.95 -4.94
N TYR A 728 19.63 25.77 -4.87
CA TYR A 728 18.89 25.33 -3.70
C TYR A 728 19.73 24.47 -2.75
N ILE A 729 20.53 23.52 -3.26
CA ILE A 729 21.44 22.71 -2.42
C ILE A 729 22.72 23.51 -2.13
N GLY A 730 23.28 24.17 -3.16
CA GLY A 730 24.45 25.00 -3.02
C GLY A 730 24.23 26.29 -2.20
N GLY A 731 22.98 26.74 -2.14
CA GLY A 731 22.54 27.90 -1.33
C GLY A 731 22.37 27.63 0.17
N LEU A 732 22.36 26.33 0.58
CA LEU A 732 22.34 25.99 2.02
C LEU A 732 23.66 26.37 2.69
N VAL A 733 23.58 26.95 3.88
CA VAL A 733 24.76 27.48 4.60
C VAL A 733 25.37 26.37 5.47
N PRO A 734 26.63 25.97 5.21
CA PRO A 734 27.31 24.97 6.00
C PRO A 734 27.78 25.53 7.34
N THR A 735 27.63 24.77 8.40
CA THR A 735 28.22 25.02 9.73
C THR A 735 28.96 23.77 10.21
N GLU A 736 29.75 23.89 11.28
CA GLU A 736 30.34 22.72 11.91
C GLU A 736 29.28 21.80 12.47
N ILE A 737 29.41 20.48 12.25
CA ILE A 737 28.44 19.48 12.69
C ILE A 737 29.12 18.18 13.11
N ASN A 738 28.62 17.58 14.19
CA ASN A 738 29.00 16.24 14.59
C ASN A 738 28.22 15.21 13.76
N THR A 739 28.93 14.39 12.97
CA THR A 739 28.36 13.30 12.15
C THR A 739 28.76 11.92 12.68
N GLN A 740 29.36 11.84 13.86
CA GLN A 740 29.66 10.56 14.48
C GLN A 740 28.41 9.88 15.00
N ILE A 741 28.43 8.56 15.01
CA ILE A 741 27.35 7.75 15.56
C ILE A 741 27.64 7.48 17.03
N ARG A 742 26.66 7.71 17.88
CA ARG A 742 26.70 7.28 19.29
C ARG A 742 26.02 5.94 19.43
N ASP A 743 26.72 4.96 19.97
CA ASP A 743 26.12 3.67 20.34
C ASP A 743 25.13 3.86 21.50
N LEU A 744 23.88 3.49 21.29
CA LEU A 744 22.76 3.59 22.25
C LEU A 744 22.78 2.49 23.30
N GLY A 745 23.73 1.55 23.24
CA GLY A 745 23.81 0.45 24.18
C GLY A 745 22.73 -0.63 24.02
N LEU A 746 22.11 -0.71 22.85
CA LEU A 746 21.15 -1.75 22.53
C LEU A 746 21.85 -3.07 22.27
N TYR A 747 22.28 -3.75 23.33
CA TYR A 747 22.99 -5.04 23.28
C TYR A 747 21.99 -6.19 23.45
N PRO A 748 21.82 -7.06 22.42
CA PRO A 748 20.99 -8.25 22.57
C PRO A 748 21.51 -9.14 23.69
N LYS A 749 20.61 -9.84 24.37
CA LYS A 749 20.98 -10.88 25.33
C LYS A 749 21.91 -11.90 24.71
N THR A 750 22.96 -12.28 25.43
CA THR A 750 23.90 -13.36 25.05
C THR A 750 23.42 -14.69 25.61
N GLY A 751 23.80 -15.78 24.93
CA GLY A 751 23.34 -17.12 25.25
C GLY A 751 21.90 -17.39 24.82
N ASN A 752 21.40 -18.56 25.22
CA ASN A 752 20.01 -18.94 24.91
C ASN A 752 19.08 -18.45 26.03
N ALA A 753 18.06 -17.68 25.63
CA ALA A 753 17.08 -17.12 26.57
C ALA A 753 15.67 -17.23 25.99
N THR A 754 14.67 -17.27 26.88
CA THR A 754 13.26 -17.32 26.50
C THR A 754 12.50 -16.20 27.20
N PHE A 755 11.59 -15.57 26.47
CA PHE A 755 10.59 -14.62 26.95
C PHE A 755 9.22 -15.14 26.60
N THR A 756 8.25 -15.04 27.52
CA THR A 756 6.85 -15.43 27.26
C THR A 756 5.93 -14.35 27.78
N LEU A 757 5.01 -13.91 26.93
CA LEU A 757 3.89 -13.05 27.32
C LEU A 757 2.59 -13.84 27.13
N LYS A 758 1.73 -13.83 28.15
CA LYS A 758 0.36 -14.32 28.06
C LYS A 758 -0.58 -13.12 28.02
N LYS A 759 -1.26 -12.93 26.91
CA LYS A 759 -2.18 -11.81 26.71
C LYS A 759 -3.15 -12.11 25.58
N GLY A 760 -4.41 -11.70 25.73
CA GLY A 760 -5.46 -11.91 24.73
C GLY A 760 -6.29 -13.16 25.00
N SER A 761 -7.49 -13.18 24.42
CA SER A 761 -8.52 -14.21 24.64
C SER A 761 -8.63 -15.24 23.52
N GLU A 762 -8.11 -14.92 22.33
CA GLU A 762 -8.18 -15.82 21.16
C GLU A 762 -7.11 -16.91 21.25
N SER A 763 -7.44 -18.10 20.71
CA SER A 763 -6.50 -19.24 20.64
C SER A 763 -5.45 -18.99 19.55
N GLN A 764 -4.69 -17.89 19.70
CA GLN A 764 -3.60 -17.47 18.83
C GLN A 764 -2.28 -17.46 19.60
N ALA A 765 -1.20 -17.76 18.91
CA ALA A 765 0.13 -17.69 19.45
C ALA A 765 1.12 -17.21 18.38
N ILE A 766 2.21 -16.61 18.82
CA ILE A 766 3.35 -16.25 17.95
C ILE A 766 4.61 -16.80 18.58
N LEU A 767 5.40 -17.52 17.77
CA LEU A 767 6.76 -17.90 18.11
C LEU A 767 7.72 -17.03 17.31
N MET A 768 8.67 -16.40 18.00
CA MET A 768 9.74 -15.63 17.37
C MET A 768 11.10 -16.09 17.88
N HIS A 769 12.09 -16.04 16.99
CA HIS A 769 13.47 -16.19 17.36
C HIS A 769 14.29 -14.98 16.89
N TYR A 770 15.20 -14.52 17.73
CA TYR A 770 16.24 -13.58 17.39
C TYR A 770 17.59 -14.31 17.57
N ILE A 771 18.27 -14.54 16.44
CA ILE A 771 19.59 -15.16 16.41
C ILE A 771 20.58 -14.05 16.14
N THR A 772 21.48 -13.80 17.07
CA THR A 772 22.37 -12.63 17.03
C THR A 772 23.83 -13.01 17.24
N GLY A 773 24.73 -12.15 16.79
CA GLY A 773 26.16 -12.33 17.03
C GLY A 773 27.00 -11.19 16.48
N LYS A 774 28.24 -11.10 16.93
CA LYS A 774 29.24 -10.18 16.37
C LYS A 774 29.74 -10.73 15.05
N SER A 775 29.81 -9.90 14.03
CA SER A 775 30.42 -10.24 12.74
C SER A 775 30.87 -8.96 12.05
N PRO A 776 32.11 -8.89 11.58
CA PRO A 776 32.56 -7.78 10.73
C PRO A 776 31.58 -7.60 9.56
N PHE A 777 31.24 -6.36 9.25
CA PHE A 777 30.38 -6.06 8.12
C PHE A 777 31.09 -6.40 6.80
N ASN A 778 30.51 -7.33 6.06
CA ASN A 778 30.96 -7.71 4.73
C ASN A 778 29.74 -7.77 3.79
N PRO A 779 29.72 -7.00 2.68
CA PRO A 779 28.61 -7.00 1.74
C PRO A 779 28.35 -8.35 1.07
N ASP A 780 29.38 -9.22 0.92
CA ASP A 780 29.20 -10.54 0.35
C ASP A 780 28.59 -11.51 1.37
N ASP A 781 29.01 -11.44 2.63
CA ASP A 781 28.37 -12.19 3.72
C ASP A 781 26.91 -11.79 3.87
N ASN A 782 26.60 -10.48 3.77
CA ASN A 782 25.21 -9.99 3.82
C ASN A 782 24.38 -10.52 2.64
N PHE A 783 24.95 -10.56 1.44
CA PHE A 783 24.32 -11.16 0.26
C PHE A 783 24.07 -12.66 0.47
N MET A 784 25.08 -13.41 0.93
CA MET A 784 25.00 -14.84 1.18
C MET A 784 23.93 -15.17 2.24
N LEU A 785 23.87 -14.38 3.33
CA LEU A 785 22.84 -14.55 4.37
C LEU A 785 21.45 -14.33 3.82
N GLY A 786 21.27 -13.33 2.95
CA GLY A 786 19.98 -13.09 2.26
C GLY A 786 19.55 -14.29 1.41
N GLN A 787 20.46 -14.88 0.63
CA GLN A 787 20.16 -16.07 -0.20
C GLN A 787 19.87 -17.30 0.66
N LEU A 788 20.63 -17.50 1.73
CA LEU A 788 20.38 -18.59 2.68
C LEU A 788 18.97 -18.48 3.31
N ASN A 789 18.60 -17.28 3.78
CA ASN A 789 17.27 -17.07 4.36
C ASN A 789 16.15 -17.34 3.35
N ALA A 790 16.36 -17.03 2.07
CA ALA A 790 15.41 -17.37 1.01
C ALA A 790 15.25 -18.89 0.83
N VAL A 791 16.37 -19.66 0.88
CA VAL A 791 16.31 -21.14 0.86
C VAL A 791 15.58 -21.67 2.08
N ILE A 792 15.89 -21.14 3.27
CA ILE A 792 15.23 -21.56 4.52
C ILE A 792 13.72 -21.27 4.45
N ASN A 793 13.31 -20.12 3.91
CA ASN A 793 11.89 -19.78 3.76
C ASN A 793 11.13 -20.77 2.85
N ASN A 794 11.73 -21.18 1.73
CA ASN A 794 11.14 -22.23 0.89
C ASN A 794 11.00 -23.56 1.66
N LYS A 795 12.03 -23.95 2.43
CA LYS A 795 11.97 -25.17 3.26
C LYS A 795 10.95 -25.05 4.41
N ILE A 796 10.72 -23.86 4.98
CA ILE A 796 9.66 -23.59 5.96
C ILE A 796 8.28 -23.87 5.33
N VAL A 797 8.04 -23.36 4.14
CA VAL A 797 6.79 -23.63 3.40
C VAL A 797 6.65 -25.13 3.18
N ASP A 798 7.62 -25.80 2.58
CA ASP A 798 7.55 -27.24 2.25
C ASP A 798 7.36 -28.12 3.49
N THR A 799 7.93 -27.74 4.65
CA THR A 799 7.96 -28.61 5.84
C THR A 799 6.90 -28.24 6.87
N ILE A 800 6.86 -26.98 7.29
CA ILE A 800 6.03 -26.56 8.43
C ILE A 800 4.61 -26.21 7.99
N ARG A 801 4.45 -25.58 6.79
CA ARG A 801 3.14 -25.29 6.23
C ARG A 801 2.53 -26.53 5.57
N GLU A 802 3.17 -27.05 4.52
CA GLU A 802 2.58 -28.06 3.65
C GLU A 802 2.49 -29.46 4.31
N LYS A 803 3.63 -29.95 4.88
CA LYS A 803 3.65 -31.31 5.47
C LYS A 803 3.02 -31.38 6.85
N MET A 804 3.17 -30.33 7.66
CA MET A 804 2.71 -30.35 9.06
C MET A 804 1.37 -29.63 9.25
N SER A 805 0.94 -28.79 8.32
CA SER A 805 -0.22 -27.88 8.44
C SER A 805 -0.24 -27.11 9.77
N ALA A 806 0.95 -26.76 10.29
CA ALA A 806 1.10 -26.18 11.62
C ALA A 806 1.01 -24.65 11.63
N ILE A 807 1.27 -24.01 10.48
CA ILE A 807 1.20 -22.58 10.26
C ILE A 807 0.49 -22.29 8.93
N TYR A 808 -0.14 -21.11 8.82
CA TYR A 808 -0.57 -20.56 7.53
C TYR A 808 0.61 -19.86 6.82
N GLY A 809 1.37 -19.09 7.55
CA GLY A 809 2.54 -18.39 7.07
C GLY A 809 3.56 -18.16 8.16
N GLY A 810 4.76 -17.82 7.75
CA GLY A 810 5.89 -17.53 8.64
C GLY A 810 7.18 -17.57 7.85
N GLY A 811 8.26 -17.12 8.48
CA GLY A 811 9.54 -17.08 7.80
C GLY A 811 10.65 -16.51 8.64
N CYS A 812 11.83 -16.42 8.04
CA CYS A 812 13.01 -15.81 8.63
C CYS A 812 13.66 -14.80 7.69
N GLY A 813 14.29 -13.79 8.27
CA GLY A 813 15.07 -12.77 7.57
C GLY A 813 16.19 -12.27 8.46
N GLY A 814 17.26 -11.76 7.84
CA GLY A 814 18.37 -11.23 8.63
C GLY A 814 19.39 -10.50 7.77
N SER A 815 20.19 -9.70 8.44
CA SER A 815 21.23 -8.90 7.81
C SER A 815 22.39 -8.63 8.76
N LEU A 816 23.51 -8.22 8.15
CA LEU A 816 24.65 -7.68 8.86
C LEU A 816 24.48 -6.16 8.99
N LYS A 817 24.76 -5.63 10.17
CA LYS A 817 24.84 -4.19 10.44
C LYS A 817 26.31 -3.78 10.52
N LYS A 818 26.62 -2.59 10.02
CA LYS A 818 27.92 -1.94 10.17
C LYS A 818 27.91 -1.00 11.38
N TYR A 819 26.79 -0.31 11.58
CA TYR A 819 26.61 0.73 12.59
C TYR A 819 25.37 0.47 13.43
N PRO A 820 25.37 0.90 14.73
CA PRO A 820 26.50 1.48 15.48
C PRO A 820 27.61 0.48 15.77
N ARG A 821 27.38 -0.81 15.61
CA ARG A 821 28.33 -1.92 15.79
C ARG A 821 28.26 -2.93 14.66
N GLU A 822 29.36 -3.60 14.42
CA GLU A 822 29.41 -4.70 13.47
C GLU A 822 28.82 -5.98 14.10
N GLU A 823 27.61 -6.30 13.71
CA GLU A 823 26.82 -7.42 14.22
C GLU A 823 25.87 -7.95 13.15
N PHE A 824 25.35 -9.16 13.38
CA PHE A 824 24.25 -9.69 12.59
C PHE A 824 23.05 -9.98 13.48
N MET A 825 21.86 -9.89 12.89
CA MET A 825 20.62 -10.34 13.48
C MET A 825 19.80 -11.07 12.44
N ILE A 826 19.27 -12.24 12.83
CA ILE A 826 18.29 -13.00 12.08
C ILE A 826 17.05 -13.11 12.95
N GLN A 827 15.91 -12.78 12.39
CA GLN A 827 14.61 -12.90 13.05
C GLN A 827 13.77 -13.94 12.31
N SER A 828 13.11 -14.82 13.04
CA SER A 828 12.02 -15.65 12.51
C SER A 828 10.73 -15.35 13.24
N THR A 829 9.60 -15.52 12.53
CA THR A 829 8.27 -15.29 13.10
C THR A 829 7.30 -16.32 12.56
N PHE A 830 6.57 -16.99 13.48
CA PHE A 830 5.62 -18.07 13.16
C PHE A 830 4.32 -17.85 13.94
N PRO A 831 3.31 -17.24 13.34
CA PRO A 831 1.96 -17.28 13.88
C PRO A 831 1.39 -18.70 13.80
N CYS A 832 0.85 -19.22 14.90
CA CYS A 832 0.30 -20.57 14.96
C CYS A 832 -0.73 -20.72 16.09
N SER A 833 -1.25 -21.96 16.30
CA SER A 833 -2.01 -22.26 17.49
C SER A 833 -1.09 -22.46 18.69
N PRO A 834 -1.58 -22.21 19.92
CA PRO A 834 -0.80 -22.47 21.15
C PRO A 834 -0.22 -23.90 21.20
N ASP A 835 -0.98 -24.89 20.75
CA ASP A 835 -0.57 -26.30 20.75
C ASP A 835 0.55 -26.61 19.75
N ASN A 836 0.72 -25.77 18.75
CA ASN A 836 1.75 -25.97 17.72
C ASN A 836 3.10 -25.30 18.05
N ILE A 837 3.19 -24.46 19.09
CA ILE A 837 4.42 -23.72 19.42
C ILE A 837 5.64 -24.62 19.48
N GLU A 838 5.59 -25.69 20.26
CA GLU A 838 6.77 -26.57 20.42
C GLU A 838 7.03 -27.44 19.18
N LYS A 839 5.97 -27.83 18.44
CA LYS A 839 6.12 -28.53 17.15
C LYS A 839 6.83 -27.63 16.11
N VAL A 840 6.37 -26.38 15.98
CA VAL A 840 6.97 -25.39 15.05
C VAL A 840 8.38 -25.05 15.46
N ASN A 841 8.63 -24.85 16.78
CA ASN A 841 9.96 -24.58 17.30
C ASN A 841 10.93 -25.74 16.96
N THR A 842 10.54 -26.97 17.23
CA THR A 842 11.36 -28.15 16.96
C THR A 842 11.65 -28.30 15.48
N ALA A 843 10.59 -28.22 14.64
CA ALA A 843 10.72 -28.35 13.19
C ALA A 843 11.61 -27.23 12.58
N PHE A 844 11.48 -25.99 13.04
CA PHE A 844 12.35 -24.90 12.59
C PHE A 844 13.79 -25.10 12.99
N MET A 845 14.07 -25.51 14.24
CA MET A 845 15.44 -25.75 14.70
C MET A 845 16.07 -26.94 13.97
N GLU A 846 15.34 -28.04 13.75
CA GLU A 846 15.81 -29.18 12.95
C GLU A 846 16.09 -28.77 11.49
N LEU A 847 15.23 -27.93 10.91
CA LEU A 847 15.44 -27.39 9.57
C LEU A 847 16.74 -26.58 9.51
N ILE A 848 16.97 -25.68 10.46
CA ILE A 848 18.23 -24.93 10.57
C ILE A 848 19.43 -25.90 10.64
N GLU A 849 19.39 -26.89 11.53
CA GLU A 849 20.50 -27.87 11.67
C GLU A 849 20.70 -28.64 10.36
N SER A 850 19.62 -28.98 9.64
CA SER A 850 19.76 -29.67 8.35
C SER A 850 20.48 -28.84 7.29
N THR A 851 20.39 -27.50 7.34
CA THR A 851 21.10 -26.62 6.38
C THR A 851 22.60 -26.53 6.62
N LYS A 852 23.09 -26.94 7.79
CA LYS A 852 24.52 -26.89 8.16
C LYS A 852 25.32 -28.11 7.69
N VAL A 853 24.66 -29.20 7.30
CA VAL A 853 25.32 -30.43 6.90
C VAL A 853 25.56 -30.43 5.38
N THR A 854 26.61 -31.11 4.96
CA THR A 854 26.92 -31.28 3.54
C THR A 854 25.75 -32.00 2.84
N GLY A 855 25.25 -31.43 1.76
CA GLY A 855 24.07 -31.92 1.07
C GLY A 855 22.70 -31.47 1.69
N GLY A 856 22.72 -30.76 2.80
CA GLY A 856 21.48 -30.22 3.42
C GLY A 856 20.82 -29.10 2.64
N ILE A 857 21.58 -28.44 1.78
CA ILE A 857 21.10 -27.53 0.74
C ILE A 857 21.47 -28.16 -0.60
N THR A 858 20.50 -28.37 -1.48
CA THR A 858 20.69 -28.98 -2.80
C THR A 858 20.74 -27.91 -3.90
N GLU A 859 21.21 -28.29 -5.10
CA GLU A 859 21.15 -27.39 -6.27
C GLU A 859 19.69 -27.06 -6.63
N THR A 860 18.76 -27.98 -6.42
CA THR A 860 17.32 -27.72 -6.61
C THR A 860 16.80 -26.64 -5.64
N ASP A 861 17.21 -26.70 -4.37
CA ASP A 861 16.86 -25.65 -3.38
C ASP A 861 17.42 -24.29 -3.81
N LEU A 862 18.67 -24.27 -4.29
CA LEU A 862 19.30 -23.04 -4.73
C LEU A 862 18.66 -22.49 -6.00
N GLN A 863 18.28 -23.35 -6.96
CA GLN A 863 17.63 -22.95 -8.20
C GLN A 863 16.28 -22.25 -7.92
N LYS A 864 15.48 -22.76 -6.98
CA LYS A 864 14.21 -22.15 -6.56
C LYS A 864 14.37 -20.71 -6.01
N VAL A 865 15.55 -20.33 -5.59
CA VAL A 865 15.87 -18.98 -5.09
C VAL A 865 16.59 -18.15 -6.14
N ARG A 866 17.51 -18.75 -6.87
CA ARG A 866 18.34 -18.09 -7.88
C ARG A 866 17.52 -17.53 -9.04
N GLU A 867 16.62 -18.34 -9.61
CA GLU A 867 15.84 -17.93 -10.78
C GLU A 867 14.92 -16.73 -10.49
N PRO A 868 14.11 -16.72 -9.41
CA PRO A 868 13.33 -15.54 -9.06
C PRO A 868 14.19 -14.31 -8.77
N ALA A 869 15.37 -14.49 -8.17
CA ALA A 869 16.28 -13.39 -7.87
C ALA A 869 16.88 -12.78 -9.13
N LEU A 870 17.24 -13.59 -10.14
CA LEU A 870 17.72 -13.14 -11.44
C LEU A 870 16.63 -12.36 -12.19
N GLU A 871 15.40 -12.89 -12.23
CA GLU A 871 14.28 -12.22 -12.87
C GLU A 871 13.96 -10.89 -12.19
N ARG A 872 13.96 -10.85 -10.87
CA ARG A 872 13.74 -9.62 -10.10
C ARG A 872 14.85 -8.58 -10.36
N ASN A 873 16.11 -9.01 -10.46
CA ASN A 873 17.21 -8.08 -10.73
C ASN A 873 17.10 -7.43 -12.10
N LYS A 874 16.68 -8.17 -13.15
CA LYS A 874 16.43 -7.61 -14.48
C LYS A 874 15.40 -6.46 -14.44
N VAL A 875 14.31 -6.65 -13.70
CA VAL A 875 13.27 -5.62 -13.52
C VAL A 875 13.79 -4.45 -12.69
N ASN A 876 14.48 -4.72 -11.58
CA ASN A 876 14.97 -3.70 -10.65
C ASN A 876 16.02 -2.76 -11.29
N LEU A 877 16.88 -3.27 -12.16
CA LEU A 877 17.86 -2.45 -12.90
C LEU A 877 17.22 -1.40 -13.82
N LYS A 878 15.91 -1.46 -14.04
CA LYS A 878 15.12 -0.48 -14.81
C LYS A 878 14.17 0.35 -13.92
N LYS A 879 14.46 0.46 -12.61
CA LYS A 879 13.69 1.25 -11.63
C LYS A 879 14.56 2.32 -10.99
N ASN A 880 14.06 3.56 -10.97
CA ASN A 880 14.79 4.69 -10.40
C ASN A 880 15.02 4.53 -8.89
N ASP A 881 14.02 4.06 -8.16
CA ASP A 881 14.10 3.83 -6.71
C ASP A 881 15.15 2.78 -6.32
N TYR A 882 15.31 1.73 -7.13
CA TYR A 882 16.32 0.69 -6.89
C TYR A 882 17.74 1.27 -6.98
N TRP A 883 18.01 2.07 -8.04
CA TRP A 883 19.31 2.74 -8.21
C TRP A 883 19.53 3.79 -7.11
N LEU A 884 18.52 4.58 -6.78
CA LEU A 884 18.60 5.61 -5.75
C LEU A 884 19.04 5.02 -4.41
N ASN A 885 18.35 3.96 -3.98
CA ASN A 885 18.64 3.30 -2.71
C ASN A 885 20.00 2.58 -2.73
N ALA A 886 20.36 1.91 -3.83
CA ALA A 886 21.63 1.21 -3.94
C ALA A 886 22.82 2.18 -3.89
N MET A 887 22.76 3.32 -4.61
CA MET A 887 23.80 4.35 -4.61
C MET A 887 23.94 5.01 -3.24
N GLN A 888 22.83 5.34 -2.61
CA GLN A 888 22.81 5.97 -1.29
C GLN A 888 23.36 5.05 -0.20
N ASN A 889 22.95 3.77 -0.21
CA ASN A 889 23.45 2.77 0.71
C ASN A 889 24.94 2.50 0.50
N ALA A 890 25.41 2.47 -0.76
CA ALA A 890 26.83 2.32 -1.05
C ALA A 890 27.67 3.45 -0.45
N TYR A 891 27.18 4.70 -0.57
CA TYR A 891 27.81 5.84 0.06
C TYR A 891 27.85 5.75 1.58
N LEU A 892 26.71 5.52 2.24
CA LEU A 892 26.62 5.44 3.70
C LEU A 892 27.46 4.30 4.27
N LEU A 893 27.46 3.13 3.64
CA LEU A 893 28.22 1.98 4.10
C LEU A 893 29.68 2.00 3.66
N GLY A 894 30.08 2.93 2.77
CA GLY A 894 31.42 2.99 2.20
C GLY A 894 31.75 1.75 1.36
N THR A 895 30.75 1.24 0.62
CA THR A 895 30.91 0.08 -0.28
C THR A 895 31.01 0.52 -1.73
N ASP A 896 31.52 -0.35 -2.60
CA ASP A 896 31.62 -0.07 -4.02
C ASP A 896 30.22 -0.01 -4.67
N PRO A 897 29.77 1.13 -5.23
CA PRO A 897 28.47 1.25 -5.89
C PRO A 897 28.35 0.39 -7.16
N GLU A 898 29.48 -0.01 -7.81
CA GLU A 898 29.46 -0.87 -9.00
C GLU A 898 28.96 -2.30 -8.69
N ARG A 899 28.84 -2.67 -7.41
CA ARG A 899 28.23 -3.95 -7.00
C ARG A 899 26.83 -4.16 -7.52
N ILE A 900 26.07 -3.09 -7.81
CA ILE A 900 24.73 -3.16 -8.41
C ILE A 900 24.76 -3.87 -9.77
N LEU A 901 25.85 -3.68 -10.54
CA LEU A 901 26.02 -4.27 -11.88
C LEU A 901 26.44 -5.74 -11.85
N THR A 902 26.93 -6.23 -10.71
CA THR A 902 27.47 -7.59 -10.56
C THR A 902 26.49 -8.57 -9.90
N MET A 903 25.27 -8.17 -9.61
CA MET A 903 24.27 -9.00 -8.91
C MET A 903 23.98 -10.30 -9.67
N ASP A 904 23.77 -10.25 -10.97
CA ASP A 904 23.52 -11.43 -11.81
C ASP A 904 24.69 -12.42 -11.77
N GLN A 905 25.92 -11.92 -11.84
CA GLN A 905 27.10 -12.78 -11.78
C GLN A 905 27.20 -13.46 -10.42
N ARG A 906 27.02 -12.73 -9.32
CA ARG A 906 27.04 -13.29 -7.96
C ARG A 906 25.97 -14.36 -7.76
N LEU A 907 24.75 -14.15 -8.27
CA LEU A 907 23.68 -15.14 -8.23
C LEU A 907 24.04 -16.40 -9.04
N LYS A 908 24.58 -16.25 -10.26
CA LYS A 908 24.95 -17.37 -11.12
C LYS A 908 26.11 -18.20 -10.60
N THR A 909 27.01 -17.59 -9.84
CA THR A 909 28.19 -18.28 -9.27
C THR A 909 27.96 -18.81 -7.86
N LEU A 910 26.80 -18.56 -7.27
CA LEU A 910 26.42 -19.05 -5.95
C LEU A 910 26.28 -20.58 -5.96
N THR A 911 26.84 -21.27 -4.96
CA THR A 911 26.77 -22.72 -4.81
C THR A 911 26.10 -23.15 -3.50
N PRO A 912 25.54 -24.37 -3.43
CA PRO A 912 24.99 -24.92 -2.20
C PRO A 912 26.01 -24.96 -1.04
N GLU A 913 27.25 -25.30 -1.31
CA GLU A 913 28.33 -25.38 -0.32
C GLU A 913 28.61 -24.03 0.34
N GLN A 914 28.57 -22.94 -0.43
CA GLN A 914 28.74 -21.59 0.11
C GLN A 914 27.58 -21.24 1.08
N LEU A 915 26.35 -21.65 0.78
CA LEU A 915 25.21 -21.45 1.68
C LEU A 915 25.28 -22.31 2.92
N VAL A 916 25.76 -23.56 2.82
CA VAL A 916 26.05 -24.43 3.97
C VAL A 916 27.11 -23.79 4.90
N LEU A 917 28.16 -23.22 4.34
CA LEU A 917 29.19 -22.50 5.13
C LEU A 917 28.58 -21.24 5.79
N THR A 918 27.71 -20.53 5.09
CA THR A 918 27.01 -19.38 5.61
C THR A 918 26.06 -19.78 6.76
N ALA A 919 25.36 -20.92 6.64
CA ALA A 919 24.53 -21.47 7.72
C ALA A 919 25.34 -21.80 8.97
N ARG A 920 26.51 -22.46 8.81
CA ARG A 920 27.43 -22.74 9.92
C ARG A 920 27.95 -21.48 10.61
N LYS A 921 28.17 -20.40 9.83
CA LYS A 921 28.68 -19.13 10.34
C LYS A 921 27.63 -18.38 11.16
N PHE A 922 26.40 -18.19 10.61
CA PHE A 922 25.38 -17.30 11.19
C PHE A 922 24.34 -18.01 12.05
N TYR A 923 24.11 -19.30 11.86
CA TYR A 923 23.22 -20.11 12.69
C TYR A 923 23.98 -20.98 13.70
N SER A 924 25.03 -20.44 14.32
CA SER A 924 25.92 -21.18 15.24
C SER A 924 25.22 -21.74 16.49
N GLY A 925 24.05 -21.25 16.84
CA GLY A 925 23.23 -21.68 17.99
C GLY A 925 23.69 -21.11 19.34
N THR A 926 24.59 -20.13 19.36
CA THR A 926 25.20 -19.61 20.60
C THR A 926 24.38 -18.51 21.27
N ASN A 927 23.58 -17.73 20.50
CA ASN A 927 22.77 -16.66 21.01
C ASN A 927 21.40 -16.72 20.32
N ILE A 928 20.44 -17.38 20.96
CA ILE A 928 19.07 -17.52 20.48
C ILE A 928 18.12 -16.98 21.54
N PHE A 929 17.47 -15.88 21.25
CA PHE A 929 16.39 -15.36 22.07
C PHE A 929 15.05 -15.81 21.49
N LYS A 930 14.36 -16.73 22.22
CA LYS A 930 13.03 -17.24 21.88
C LYS A 930 11.97 -16.37 22.55
N ALA A 931 11.08 -15.76 21.79
CA ALA A 931 9.93 -15.02 22.31
C ALA A 931 8.64 -15.74 21.92
N VAL A 932 7.74 -15.89 22.91
CA VAL A 932 6.48 -16.63 22.73
C VAL A 932 5.31 -15.77 23.26
N TRP A 933 4.35 -15.53 22.38
CA TRP A 933 3.07 -14.98 22.76
C TRP A 933 2.04 -16.12 22.85
N LEU A 934 1.28 -16.13 23.93
CA LEU A 934 0.22 -17.08 24.20
C LEU A 934 -1.04 -16.34 24.67
N PRO A 935 -2.25 -16.92 24.51
CA PRO A 935 -3.44 -16.37 25.13
C PRO A 935 -3.37 -16.46 26.66
N GLU A 936 -4.14 -15.64 27.37
CA GLU A 936 -4.23 -15.66 28.84
C GLU A 936 -4.83 -16.99 29.33
N ILE A 937 -5.79 -17.54 28.60
CA ILE A 937 -6.43 -18.81 28.89
C ILE A 937 -6.33 -19.67 27.62
N VAL A 938 -5.62 -20.79 27.70
CA VAL A 938 -5.64 -21.80 26.63
C VAL A 938 -6.94 -22.57 26.80
N LYS A 939 -7.92 -22.30 25.92
CA LYS A 939 -9.20 -23.05 25.89
C LYS A 939 -9.05 -24.32 25.08
#